data_2d886b2c6c3913615386250081237f48
#
_entry.id   2d886b2c6c3913615386250081237f48
#
_cell.length_a   1.000
_cell.length_b   1.000
_cell.length_c   1.000
_cell.angle_alpha   90.00
_cell.angle_beta   90.00
_cell.angle_gamma   90.00
#
_symmetry.space_group_name_H-M   'P 1'
#
loop_
_entity.id
_entity.type
_entity.pdbx_description
1 polymer ?
#
loop_
_entity_poly.entity_id
_entity_poly.type
_entity_poly.pdbx_seq_one_letter_code
_entity_poly.pdbx_strand_id
1 'polypeptide(L)'
;MKKTPIVFLGVYVLSGQMSVASMAIDVNEPKTITADKIEYDLKSSVIKTSGQTEIVNKSGQRMTLVDSYISQNGDSLTGDDIKLWIGDHVYIESANVERTGNTTVARDALFTACDNCDKFGDAWEISTYKIVYKMDQRMLRFYSPVLWAYDIPVLWLPYFEMPDPGVKYKTGFLTPDFGSTNKMGTQINVPLYINFSDTHDMTITMSYLTQENPLFQLEHRLNTQHATFRTQGSYTYNKEGLNRWHIFNDDVIELGDNARATIFLERASDITYLQKYGFYSDQPYLDSGAKLELFGQSSYVVADAHIFQEMRTVYWRNSTQPGGNILPNIRGVYQTKPLFDETYMTFIADVLGVSGEGVSSQRLTGDARIISPWTLWGGNRLTLSLDARYDLYHFNNSDLIDEANFSGFKNRFLPSGYAEWGLPMFRPSETWTQVIEPRARITIMRQTDEEQFGLNNDSAGTFLSDSTLFSDNRFSGYDLWENGTFADYGVRWSAFNNINGKTAEVFLGQAYDFTDRAVTLDINSGYHHGASDYVGRIGYNNNKWLRISSRFRLDRDDISLRHMENTAFVGTLQNFLALGHIWSQQFAETQARENNINEAVIGAGLQLSPRWALRWNGIYNMTIGEFHRHTGGLFYEHPCYYLSVEYRHDNAIKGDYVGNTTFQFRFGMSIDGQRY
;
A
#
# COMPACT_ATOMS: atom_id res chain seq x y z
N MET A 1 -10.01 13.37 -7.25
CA MET A 1 -8.87 12.62 -7.85
C MET A 1 -8.81 11.26 -7.19
N LYS A 2 -9.11 10.19 -7.87
CA LYS A 2 -8.94 8.84 -7.32
C LYS A 2 -7.46 8.58 -7.09
N LYS A 3 -7.07 8.41 -5.84
CA LYS A 3 -5.74 7.90 -5.47
C LYS A 3 -5.57 6.56 -6.16
N THR A 4 -4.70 6.48 -7.14
CA THR A 4 -4.23 5.19 -7.62
C THR A 4 -3.23 4.73 -6.57
N PRO A 5 -3.52 3.68 -5.78
CA PRO A 5 -2.51 3.15 -4.89
C PRO A 5 -1.41 2.56 -5.77
N ILE A 6 -0.18 3.01 -5.58
CA ILE A 6 0.98 2.23 -6.00
C ILE A 6 0.88 0.96 -5.18
N VAL A 7 0.38 -0.09 -5.82
CA VAL A 7 0.30 -1.42 -5.23
C VAL A 7 1.74 -1.89 -5.06
N PHE A 8 2.27 -1.74 -3.85
CA PHE A 8 3.29 -2.66 -3.39
C PHE A 8 2.65 -4.04 -3.44
N LEU A 9 3.06 -4.86 -4.38
CA LEU A 9 2.74 -6.28 -4.37
C LEU A 9 3.43 -6.90 -3.15
N GLY A 10 2.77 -6.79 -2.00
CA GLY A 10 3.01 -7.66 -0.88
C GLY A 10 2.61 -9.06 -1.34
N VAL A 11 3.56 -9.96 -1.36
CA VAL A 11 3.29 -11.39 -1.53
C VAL A 11 2.39 -11.79 -0.36
N TYR A 12 1.08 -11.96 -0.62
CA TYR A 12 0.20 -12.65 0.30
C TYR A 12 0.61 -14.12 0.28
N VAL A 13 1.42 -14.51 1.25
CA VAL A 13 1.53 -15.91 1.64
C VAL A 13 0.21 -16.25 2.32
N LEU A 14 -0.59 -17.09 1.68
CA LEU A 14 -1.72 -17.76 2.30
C LEU A 14 -1.20 -18.49 3.55
N SER A 15 -1.39 -17.89 4.72
CA SER A 15 -1.15 -18.54 6.01
C SER A 15 -2.25 -19.58 6.22
N GLY A 16 -1.95 -20.82 5.84
CA GLY A 16 -2.64 -21.94 6.45
C GLY A 16 -2.46 -21.84 7.96
N GLN A 17 -3.55 -21.89 8.71
CA GLN A 17 -3.51 -21.98 10.16
C GLN A 17 -2.88 -23.33 10.55
N MET A 18 -1.55 -23.37 10.68
CA MET A 18 -0.89 -24.42 11.45
C MET A 18 -0.94 -23.99 12.91
N SER A 19 -1.54 -24.81 13.75
CA SER A 19 -1.49 -24.66 15.20
C SER A 19 -0.04 -24.83 15.64
N VAL A 20 0.61 -23.74 16.04
CA VAL A 20 1.98 -23.78 16.57
C VAL A 20 1.92 -24.44 17.95
N ALA A 21 2.61 -25.57 18.12
CA ALA A 21 2.65 -26.28 19.37
C ALA A 21 3.39 -25.49 20.45
N SER A 22 2.87 -25.49 21.68
CA SER A 22 3.51 -24.88 22.85
C SER A 22 4.81 -25.60 23.21
N MET A 23 5.82 -24.86 23.72
CA MET A 23 7.09 -25.40 24.20
C MET A 23 6.97 -26.31 25.44
N ALA A 24 5.79 -26.38 26.04
CA ALA A 24 5.55 -27.25 27.19
C ALA A 24 4.93 -28.55 26.73
N ILE A 25 5.53 -29.69 27.13
CA ILE A 25 4.77 -30.93 27.20
C ILE A 25 3.65 -30.68 28.22
N ASP A 26 2.39 -30.56 27.75
CA ASP A 26 1.27 -30.32 28.65
C ASP A 26 1.18 -31.48 29.63
N VAL A 27 1.21 -31.16 30.91
CA VAL A 27 1.17 -32.14 32.02
C VAL A 27 -0.10 -32.96 31.97
N ASN A 28 -1.18 -32.35 31.51
CA ASN A 28 -2.53 -32.94 31.49
C ASN A 28 -2.81 -33.77 30.21
N GLU A 29 -1.93 -33.73 29.22
CA GLU A 29 -2.09 -34.56 28.02
C GLU A 29 -1.59 -36.00 28.27
N PRO A 30 -2.30 -37.01 27.75
CA PRO A 30 -1.83 -38.39 27.76
C PRO A 30 -0.48 -38.50 27.03
N LYS A 31 0.48 -39.15 27.69
CA LYS A 31 1.86 -39.34 27.20
C LYS A 31 2.17 -40.79 26.98
N THR A 32 2.96 -41.07 25.98
CA THR A 32 3.59 -42.36 25.78
C THR A 32 5.05 -42.26 26.21
N ILE A 33 5.47 -43.10 27.16
CA ILE A 33 6.85 -43.22 27.61
C ILE A 33 7.40 -44.53 27.13
N THR A 34 8.48 -44.50 26.36
CA THR A 34 9.22 -45.67 25.89
C THR A 34 10.64 -45.56 26.41
N ALA A 35 11.15 -46.62 27.04
CA ALA A 35 12.52 -46.65 27.56
C ALA A 35 13.07 -48.09 27.55
N ASP A 36 14.40 -48.21 27.64
CA ASP A 36 15.06 -49.52 27.73
C ASP A 36 14.63 -50.29 28.96
N LYS A 37 14.43 -49.57 30.09
CA LYS A 37 13.90 -50.14 31.33
C LYS A 37 13.01 -49.11 32.03
N ILE A 38 11.84 -49.54 32.46
CA ILE A 38 10.89 -48.71 33.21
C ILE A 38 10.61 -49.39 34.55
N GLU A 39 10.83 -48.67 35.66
CA GLU A 39 10.50 -49.06 37.01
C GLU A 39 9.49 -48.09 37.58
N TYR A 40 8.42 -48.57 38.22
CA TYR A 40 7.44 -47.72 38.89
C TYR A 40 7.47 -47.94 40.39
N ASP A 41 7.78 -46.92 41.13
CA ASP A 41 7.76 -46.95 42.61
C ASP A 41 6.35 -46.57 43.10
N LEU A 42 5.63 -47.52 43.59
CA LEU A 42 4.28 -47.39 44.12
C LEU A 42 4.22 -46.48 45.36
N LYS A 43 5.32 -46.33 46.13
CA LYS A 43 5.33 -45.49 47.35
C LYS A 43 5.52 -44.02 47.07
N SER A 44 6.39 -43.71 46.12
CA SER A 44 6.69 -42.33 45.74
C SER A 44 5.89 -41.86 44.53
N SER A 45 5.16 -42.75 43.85
CA SER A 45 4.45 -42.47 42.61
C SER A 45 5.36 -41.89 41.53
N VAL A 46 6.62 -42.40 41.44
CA VAL A 46 7.62 -41.97 40.51
C VAL A 46 7.91 -43.10 39.52
N ILE A 47 7.98 -42.74 38.25
CA ILE A 47 8.48 -43.59 37.16
C ILE A 47 9.98 -43.32 37.06
N LYS A 48 10.79 -44.34 37.25
CA LYS A 48 12.21 -44.32 36.96
C LYS A 48 12.47 -45.03 35.64
N THR A 49 13.19 -44.36 34.74
CA THR A 49 13.66 -44.97 33.50
C THR A 49 15.19 -45.14 33.55
N SER A 50 15.68 -46.14 32.84
CA SER A 50 17.12 -46.34 32.68
C SER A 50 17.41 -46.59 31.20
N GLY A 51 18.54 -46.02 30.71
CA GLY A 51 18.89 -45.97 29.32
C GLY A 51 18.14 -44.90 28.55
N GLN A 52 18.08 -45.03 27.23
CA GLN A 52 17.36 -44.06 26.39
C GLN A 52 15.85 -44.10 26.67
N THR A 53 15.30 -42.93 26.92
CA THR A 53 13.87 -42.75 27.18
C THR A 53 13.32 -41.75 26.17
N GLU A 54 12.17 -42.07 25.57
CA GLU A 54 11.43 -41.19 24.70
C GLU A 54 10.03 -40.92 25.27
N ILE A 55 9.67 -39.65 25.35
CA ILE A 55 8.35 -39.20 25.79
C ILE A 55 7.69 -38.49 24.63
N VAL A 56 6.51 -38.93 24.21
CA VAL A 56 5.71 -38.30 23.14
C VAL A 56 4.34 -38.00 23.70
N ASN A 57 3.85 -36.77 23.51
CA ASN A 57 2.49 -36.40 23.85
C ASN A 57 1.53 -36.49 22.63
N LYS A 58 0.22 -36.33 22.88
CA LYS A 58 -0.79 -36.34 21.80
C LYS A 58 -0.63 -35.20 20.78
N SER A 59 -0.07 -34.07 21.19
CA SER A 59 0.19 -32.92 20.33
C SER A 59 1.44 -33.10 19.44
N GLY A 60 2.14 -34.26 19.54
CA GLY A 60 3.31 -34.58 18.71
C GLY A 60 4.62 -34.02 19.26
N GLN A 61 4.62 -33.42 20.46
CA GLN A 61 5.88 -33.01 21.09
C GLN A 61 6.66 -34.24 21.53
N ARG A 62 7.95 -34.21 21.25
CA ARG A 62 8.88 -35.33 21.50
C ARG A 62 10.03 -34.88 22.39
N MET A 63 10.32 -35.67 23.41
CA MET A 63 11.47 -35.47 24.28
C MET A 63 12.26 -36.79 24.38
N THR A 64 13.57 -36.72 24.21
CA THR A 64 14.47 -37.83 24.51
C THR A 64 15.38 -37.45 25.68
N LEU A 65 15.65 -38.39 26.54
CA LEU A 65 16.48 -38.21 27.72
C LEU A 65 17.09 -39.54 28.16
N VAL A 66 18.14 -39.47 28.97
CA VAL A 66 18.80 -40.63 29.53
C VAL A 66 18.58 -40.63 31.03
N ASP A 67 18.31 -41.80 31.61
CA ASP A 67 18.18 -42.04 33.06
C ASP A 67 17.28 -41.00 33.78
N SER A 68 15.95 -41.18 33.74
CA SER A 68 15.05 -40.16 34.26
C SER A 68 14.21 -40.60 35.46
N TYR A 69 13.78 -39.61 36.24
CA TYR A 69 12.79 -39.72 37.27
C TYR A 69 11.60 -38.81 36.95
N ILE A 70 10.42 -39.39 36.79
CA ILE A 70 9.22 -38.67 36.35
C ILE A 70 8.11 -38.94 37.37
N SER A 71 7.54 -37.89 37.95
CA SER A 71 6.37 -38.02 38.79
C SER A 71 5.15 -38.47 37.98
N GLN A 72 4.25 -39.25 38.57
CA GLN A 72 3.07 -39.77 37.90
C GLN A 72 2.18 -38.67 37.29
N ASN A 73 2.06 -37.55 37.99
CA ASN A 73 1.33 -36.37 37.51
C ASN A 73 2.15 -35.47 36.57
N GLY A 74 3.44 -35.78 36.39
CA GLY A 74 4.33 -35.02 35.52
C GLY A 74 4.85 -33.68 36.09
N ASP A 75 4.55 -33.35 37.34
CA ASP A 75 4.95 -32.08 37.99
C ASP A 75 6.45 -32.04 38.32
N SER A 76 7.11 -33.17 38.36
CA SER A 76 8.54 -33.29 38.56
C SER A 76 9.16 -34.20 37.51
N LEU A 77 10.23 -33.74 36.90
CA LEU A 77 11.03 -34.49 35.93
C LEU A 77 12.49 -34.11 36.14
N THR A 78 13.36 -35.13 36.26
CA THR A 78 14.80 -34.95 36.24
C THR A 78 15.40 -35.97 35.26
N GLY A 79 16.45 -35.60 34.56
CA GLY A 79 17.12 -36.48 33.62
C GLY A 79 18.37 -35.81 33.03
N ASP A 80 19.16 -36.61 32.36
CA ASP A 80 20.41 -36.24 31.73
C ASP A 80 20.31 -36.34 30.22
N ASP A 81 21.18 -35.65 29.48
CA ASP A 81 21.31 -35.66 28.03
C ASP A 81 19.94 -35.48 27.32
N ILE A 82 19.27 -34.39 27.62
CA ILE A 82 17.92 -34.14 27.12
C ILE A 82 17.92 -33.43 25.80
N LYS A 83 17.11 -33.92 24.88
CA LYS A 83 16.74 -33.23 23.66
C LYS A 83 15.22 -33.14 23.56
N LEU A 84 14.70 -31.91 23.60
CA LEU A 84 13.28 -31.57 23.50
C LEU A 84 13.00 -30.94 22.14
N TRP A 85 12.17 -31.56 21.30
CA TRP A 85 11.69 -31.02 20.04
C TRP A 85 10.34 -30.32 20.21
N ILE A 86 10.24 -29.21 19.51
CA ILE A 86 9.04 -28.36 19.48
C ILE A 86 8.71 -28.15 18.00
N GLY A 87 7.71 -28.87 17.48
CA GLY A 87 7.50 -28.94 16.05
C GLY A 87 8.65 -29.68 15.36
N ASP A 88 8.90 -29.36 14.08
CA ASP A 88 9.83 -30.11 13.24
C ASP A 88 11.27 -29.57 13.26
N HIS A 89 11.48 -28.30 13.71
CA HIS A 89 12.76 -27.61 13.52
C HIS A 89 13.31 -26.90 14.78
N VAL A 90 12.55 -26.83 15.86
CA VAL A 90 12.96 -26.15 17.09
C VAL A 90 13.32 -27.20 18.14
N TYR A 91 14.51 -27.12 18.71
CA TYR A 91 14.87 -27.99 19.83
C TYR A 91 15.72 -27.29 20.91
N ILE A 92 15.66 -27.86 22.10
CA ILE A 92 16.54 -27.55 23.21
C ILE A 92 17.32 -28.84 23.54
N GLU A 93 18.62 -28.72 23.57
CA GLU A 93 19.54 -29.77 24.07
C GLU A 93 20.17 -29.29 25.36
N SER A 94 20.32 -30.18 26.34
CA SER A 94 20.86 -29.81 27.65
C SER A 94 21.45 -31.00 28.36
N ALA A 95 22.58 -30.77 29.03
CA ALA A 95 23.26 -31.81 29.85
C ALA A 95 22.35 -32.28 31.00
N ASN A 96 21.63 -31.38 31.64
CA ASN A 96 20.71 -31.72 32.73
C ASN A 96 19.41 -30.88 32.66
N VAL A 97 18.31 -31.49 32.97
CA VAL A 97 17.04 -30.82 33.15
C VAL A 97 16.42 -31.19 34.49
N GLU A 98 15.88 -30.16 35.12
CA GLU A 98 15.08 -30.26 36.34
C GLU A 98 13.78 -29.49 36.14
N ARG A 99 12.65 -30.18 36.32
CA ARG A 99 11.33 -29.55 36.29
C ARG A 99 10.70 -29.68 37.68
N THR A 100 10.17 -28.56 38.16
CA THR A 100 9.37 -28.52 39.41
C THR A 100 8.16 -27.61 39.19
N GLY A 101 6.99 -28.19 39.13
CA GLY A 101 5.74 -27.50 38.81
C GLY A 101 5.79 -26.83 37.44
N ASN A 102 5.56 -25.52 37.39
CA ASN A 102 5.55 -24.71 36.15
C ASN A 102 6.91 -24.17 35.72
N THR A 103 8.01 -24.57 36.38
CA THR A 103 9.35 -24.10 36.07
C THR A 103 10.21 -25.27 35.61
N THR A 104 10.81 -25.14 34.45
CA THR A 104 11.84 -26.04 33.91
C THR A 104 13.17 -25.33 33.85
N VAL A 105 14.20 -25.93 34.40
CA VAL A 105 15.57 -25.42 34.38
C VAL A 105 16.43 -26.42 33.58
N ALA A 106 17.04 -25.96 32.51
CA ALA A 106 18.01 -26.68 31.72
C ALA A 106 19.38 -26.03 31.92
N ARG A 107 20.43 -26.85 32.19
CA ARG A 107 21.79 -26.38 32.41
C ARG A 107 22.70 -26.85 31.27
N ASP A 108 23.72 -26.01 30.96
CA ASP A 108 24.63 -26.23 29.85
C ASP A 108 23.83 -26.58 28.58
N ALA A 109 22.97 -25.60 28.24
CA ALA A 109 21.90 -25.82 27.27
C ALA A 109 22.23 -25.11 25.95
N LEU A 110 21.74 -25.74 24.87
CA LEU A 110 21.76 -25.23 23.52
C LEU A 110 20.32 -25.12 23.04
N PHE A 111 19.98 -23.98 22.45
CA PHE A 111 18.67 -23.71 21.84
C PHE A 111 18.85 -23.34 20.40
N THR A 112 18.11 -23.98 19.50
CA THR A 112 18.02 -23.56 18.10
C THR A 112 16.59 -23.76 17.56
N ALA A 113 16.22 -22.94 16.57
CA ALA A 113 15.04 -23.14 15.74
C ALA A 113 15.45 -23.55 14.31
N CYS A 114 16.64 -24.14 14.14
CA CYS A 114 17.20 -24.47 12.86
C CYS A 114 17.92 -25.82 12.92
N ASP A 115 17.19 -26.91 13.07
CA ASP A 115 17.77 -28.26 13.12
C ASP A 115 18.18 -28.73 11.71
N ASN A 116 19.49 -28.91 11.51
CA ASN A 116 20.08 -29.50 10.29
C ASN A 116 19.53 -28.94 8.96
N CYS A 117 19.26 -27.65 8.92
CA CYS A 117 18.68 -27.02 7.74
C CYS A 117 19.64 -26.92 6.55
N ASP A 118 20.95 -27.06 6.76
CA ASP A 118 21.99 -26.99 5.74
C ASP A 118 23.08 -28.06 5.90
N LYS A 119 23.88 -28.25 4.85
CA LYS A 119 25.04 -29.14 4.84
C LYS A 119 26.15 -28.72 5.84
N PHE A 120 26.04 -27.54 6.43
CA PHE A 120 27.01 -26.91 7.33
C PHE A 120 26.57 -26.92 8.80
N GLY A 121 25.53 -27.69 9.17
CA GLY A 121 24.97 -27.71 10.53
C GLY A 121 23.88 -26.68 10.76
N ASP A 122 23.67 -26.30 12.01
CA ASP A 122 22.64 -25.33 12.38
C ASP A 122 23.06 -23.91 11.95
N ALA A 123 22.17 -23.19 11.28
CA ALA A 123 22.47 -21.87 10.77
C ALA A 123 22.68 -20.87 11.90
N TRP A 124 21.99 -21.05 13.03
CA TRP A 124 22.21 -20.32 14.26
C TRP A 124 21.81 -21.15 15.49
N GLU A 125 22.48 -20.91 16.59
CA GLU A 125 22.18 -21.52 17.87
C GLU A 125 22.51 -20.57 19.02
N ILE A 126 21.87 -20.77 20.17
CA ILE A 126 22.14 -20.05 21.39
C ILE A 126 22.65 -21.06 22.43
N SER A 127 23.96 -21.03 22.73
CA SER A 127 24.51 -21.77 23.88
C SER A 127 24.38 -20.94 25.13
N THR A 128 24.11 -21.56 26.27
CA THR A 128 23.88 -20.85 27.52
C THR A 128 24.19 -21.72 28.72
N TYR A 129 24.72 -21.12 29.78
CA TYR A 129 24.92 -21.82 31.05
C TYR A 129 23.59 -22.35 31.64
N LYS A 130 22.49 -21.59 31.47
CA LYS A 130 21.19 -21.99 32.03
C LYS A 130 20.02 -21.38 31.23
N ILE A 131 19.04 -22.21 30.92
CA ILE A 131 17.72 -21.78 30.47
C ILE A 131 16.72 -22.00 31.61
N VAL A 132 15.88 -21.03 31.90
CA VAL A 132 14.72 -21.15 32.78
C VAL A 132 13.47 -20.92 31.96
N TYR A 133 12.68 -21.95 31.76
CA TYR A 133 11.37 -21.85 31.13
C TYR A 133 10.26 -21.76 32.17
N LYS A 134 9.53 -20.66 32.17
CA LYS A 134 8.34 -20.48 33.02
C LYS A 134 7.08 -20.70 32.18
N MET A 135 6.41 -21.80 32.40
CA MET A 135 5.25 -22.24 31.61
C MET A 135 4.03 -21.32 31.80
N ASP A 136 3.82 -20.82 33.02
CA ASP A 136 2.74 -19.85 33.34
C ASP A 136 2.92 -18.50 32.61
N GLN A 137 4.17 -18.10 32.42
CA GLN A 137 4.53 -16.87 31.71
C GLN A 137 4.80 -17.10 30.21
N ARG A 138 4.99 -18.36 29.80
CA ARG A 138 5.39 -18.74 28.45
C ARG A 138 6.66 -17.97 28.00
N MET A 139 7.69 -17.94 28.87
CA MET A 139 8.92 -17.19 28.70
C MET A 139 10.15 -18.11 28.92
N LEU A 140 11.10 -18.00 28.01
CA LEU A 140 12.45 -18.57 28.10
C LEU A 140 13.41 -17.49 28.60
N ARG A 141 14.17 -17.79 29.65
CA ARG A 141 15.19 -16.90 30.22
C ARG A 141 16.55 -17.56 30.09
N PHE A 142 17.45 -16.92 29.39
CA PHE A 142 18.80 -17.37 29.10
C PHE A 142 19.78 -16.58 29.98
N TYR A 143 20.68 -17.30 30.64
CA TYR A 143 21.73 -16.72 31.50
C TYR A 143 23.10 -16.92 30.85
N SER A 144 23.80 -15.83 30.57
CA SER A 144 25.04 -15.79 29.81
C SER A 144 24.94 -16.46 28.43
N PRO A 145 23.90 -16.15 27.61
CA PRO A 145 23.83 -16.74 26.30
C PRO A 145 24.90 -16.20 25.35
N VAL A 146 25.37 -17.10 24.48
CA VAL A 146 26.22 -16.80 23.31
C VAL A 146 25.43 -17.19 22.08
N LEU A 147 25.18 -16.22 21.20
CA LEU A 147 24.59 -16.49 19.88
C LEU A 147 25.73 -16.89 18.93
N TRP A 148 25.56 -18.03 18.29
CA TRP A 148 26.43 -18.55 17.25
C TRP A 148 25.76 -18.46 15.89
N ALA A 149 26.51 -18.18 14.86
CA ALA A 149 26.08 -18.25 13.47
C ALA A 149 27.10 -19.09 12.70
N TYR A 150 26.70 -20.26 12.22
CA TYR A 150 27.61 -21.23 11.56
C TYR A 150 28.89 -21.46 12.37
N ASP A 151 28.75 -21.85 13.64
CA ASP A 151 29.85 -22.11 14.59
C ASP A 151 30.74 -20.91 14.92
N ILE A 152 30.38 -19.69 14.53
CA ILE A 152 31.08 -18.46 14.85
C ILE A 152 30.30 -17.72 15.95
N PRO A 153 30.94 -17.42 17.12
CA PRO A 153 30.29 -16.66 18.18
C PRO A 153 30.14 -15.17 17.71
N VAL A 154 28.87 -14.70 17.59
CA VAL A 154 28.56 -13.36 17.09
C VAL A 154 28.11 -12.39 18.16
N LEU A 155 27.50 -12.87 19.25
CA LEU A 155 27.00 -12.01 20.33
C LEU A 155 26.98 -12.76 21.65
N TRP A 156 27.48 -12.11 22.72
CA TRP A 156 27.30 -12.54 24.09
C TRP A 156 26.51 -11.52 24.88
N LEU A 157 25.57 -12.00 25.69
CA LEU A 157 24.79 -11.18 26.61
C LEU A 157 24.88 -11.76 28.04
N PRO A 158 24.83 -10.94 29.11
CA PRO A 158 24.74 -11.45 30.48
C PRO A 158 23.38 -12.10 30.76
N TYR A 159 22.33 -11.63 30.11
CA TYR A 159 20.95 -12.11 30.25
C TYR A 159 20.16 -11.80 28.97
N PHE A 160 19.30 -12.74 28.58
CA PHE A 160 18.36 -12.57 27.48
C PHE A 160 17.08 -13.30 27.80
N GLU A 161 15.93 -12.75 27.42
CA GLU A 161 14.68 -13.47 27.47
C GLU A 161 13.89 -13.31 26.17
N MET A 162 13.19 -14.38 25.83
CA MET A 162 12.30 -14.39 24.66
C MET A 162 11.02 -15.16 25.01
N PRO A 163 9.92 -14.86 24.33
CA PRO A 163 8.70 -15.66 24.44
C PRO A 163 8.95 -17.08 23.90
N ASP A 164 8.17 -18.01 24.41
CA ASP A 164 8.02 -19.33 23.81
C ASP A 164 7.64 -19.18 22.31
N PRO A 165 8.30 -19.87 21.38
CA PRO A 165 7.99 -19.80 19.95
C PRO A 165 6.52 -20.05 19.58
N GLY A 166 5.78 -20.77 20.40
CA GLY A 166 4.33 -20.95 20.24
C GLY A 166 3.47 -19.74 20.63
N VAL A 167 4.06 -18.63 21.09
CA VAL A 167 3.31 -17.41 21.48
C VAL A 167 3.39 -16.38 20.37
N LYS A 168 2.26 -16.09 19.73
CA LYS A 168 2.21 -15.11 18.65
C LYS A 168 2.44 -13.66 19.09
N TYR A 169 1.99 -13.31 20.31
CA TYR A 169 2.03 -11.92 20.79
C TYR A 169 2.54 -11.88 22.24
N LYS A 170 3.73 -11.35 22.43
CA LYS A 170 4.34 -11.20 23.75
C LYS A 170 5.24 -9.96 23.80
N THR A 171 5.15 -9.21 24.89
CA THR A 171 6.03 -8.06 25.14
C THR A 171 7.50 -8.49 25.19
N GLY A 172 8.35 -7.79 24.42
CA GLY A 172 9.79 -8.05 24.36
C GLY A 172 10.48 -7.23 23.28
N PHE A 173 11.81 -7.24 23.30
CA PHE A 173 12.60 -6.62 22.23
C PHE A 173 12.52 -7.46 20.97
N LEU A 174 12.32 -6.77 19.83
CA LEU A 174 12.43 -7.38 18.51
C LEU A 174 13.87 -7.30 18.02
N THR A 175 14.16 -7.98 16.93
CA THR A 175 15.49 -7.99 16.31
C THR A 175 15.86 -6.57 15.89
N PRO A 176 17.02 -6.04 16.35
CA PRO A 176 17.52 -4.74 15.91
C PRO A 176 17.85 -4.74 14.43
N ASP A 177 17.63 -3.62 13.75
CA ASP A 177 18.11 -3.39 12.40
C ASP A 177 19.22 -2.33 12.35
N PHE A 178 20.03 -2.40 11.31
CA PHE A 178 21.20 -1.55 11.14
C PHE A 178 21.14 -0.85 9.79
N GLY A 179 21.53 0.40 9.76
CA GLY A 179 21.57 1.17 8.54
C GLY A 179 22.63 2.27 8.57
N SER A 180 22.77 2.94 7.44
CA SER A 180 23.59 4.12 7.33
C SER A 180 23.01 5.06 6.27
N THR A 181 22.97 6.34 6.56
CA THR A 181 22.60 7.37 5.62
C THR A 181 23.63 8.49 5.62
N ASN A 182 23.76 9.21 4.51
CA ASN A 182 24.66 10.35 4.44
C ASN A 182 24.23 11.55 5.31
N LYS A 183 22.99 11.56 5.82
CA LYS A 183 22.41 12.64 6.65
C LYS A 183 22.44 12.33 8.14
N MET A 184 22.26 11.07 8.52
CA MET A 184 22.14 10.67 9.92
C MET A 184 23.33 9.83 10.41
N GLY A 185 24.24 9.46 9.47
CA GLY A 185 25.34 8.54 9.76
C GLY A 185 24.85 7.10 9.94
N THR A 186 25.62 6.31 10.69
CA THR A 186 25.23 4.95 11.05
C THR A 186 24.07 5.00 12.04
N GLN A 187 23.10 4.12 11.85
CA GLN A 187 21.92 3.99 12.70
C GLN A 187 21.74 2.57 13.20
N ILE A 188 21.27 2.45 14.44
CA ILE A 188 20.88 1.20 15.07
C ILE A 188 19.47 1.41 15.61
N ASN A 189 18.53 0.63 15.11
CA ASN A 189 17.14 0.69 15.54
C ASN A 189 16.85 -0.47 16.47
N VAL A 190 16.38 -0.18 17.67
CA VAL A 190 16.05 -1.18 18.70
C VAL A 190 14.56 -1.09 19.00
N PRO A 191 13.74 -1.95 18.41
CA PRO A 191 12.30 -1.96 18.64
C PRO A 191 11.94 -2.76 19.90
N LEU A 192 11.06 -2.20 20.74
CA LEU A 192 10.41 -2.84 21.87
C LEU A 192 8.94 -3.01 21.54
N TYR A 193 8.52 -4.25 21.38
CA TYR A 193 7.12 -4.62 21.19
C TYR A 193 6.43 -4.77 22.54
N ILE A 194 5.26 -4.17 22.70
CA ILE A 194 4.42 -4.22 23.91
C ILE A 194 3.06 -4.77 23.51
N ASN A 195 2.75 -5.94 24.03
CA ASN A 195 1.45 -6.56 23.82
C ASN A 195 0.52 -6.24 25.00
N PHE A 196 -0.64 -5.67 24.72
CA PHE A 196 -1.71 -5.46 25.71
C PHE A 196 -2.77 -6.55 25.61
N SER A 197 -3.07 -7.05 24.41
CA SER A 197 -3.97 -8.16 24.12
C SER A 197 -3.72 -8.71 22.73
N ASP A 198 -4.42 -9.77 22.32
CA ASP A 198 -4.30 -10.38 20.98
C ASP A 198 -4.67 -9.41 19.83
N THR A 199 -5.34 -8.32 20.15
CA THR A 199 -5.82 -7.32 19.18
C THR A 199 -5.31 -5.91 19.48
N HIS A 200 -4.45 -5.74 20.49
CA HIS A 200 -3.94 -4.45 20.92
C HIS A 200 -2.46 -4.52 21.25
N ASP A 201 -1.66 -3.80 20.50
CA ASP A 201 -0.22 -3.76 20.65
C ASP A 201 0.37 -2.37 20.36
N MET A 202 1.63 -2.22 20.74
CA MET A 202 2.43 -1.03 20.50
C MET A 202 3.88 -1.42 20.27
N THR A 203 4.54 -0.74 19.34
CA THR A 203 5.99 -0.88 19.15
C THR A 203 6.65 0.48 19.38
N ILE A 204 7.62 0.54 20.28
CA ILE A 204 8.46 1.71 20.50
C ILE A 204 9.84 1.39 19.94
N THR A 205 10.32 2.18 18.97
CA THR A 205 11.65 2.00 18.41
C THR A 205 12.54 3.16 18.80
N MET A 206 13.65 2.86 19.44
CA MET A 206 14.72 3.82 19.69
C MET A 206 15.79 3.66 18.61
N SER A 207 16.02 4.73 17.85
CA SER A 207 17.06 4.78 16.82
C SER A 207 18.25 5.59 17.33
N TYR A 208 19.38 4.95 17.49
CA TYR A 208 20.64 5.61 17.76
C TYR A 208 21.29 6.04 16.44
N LEU A 209 21.65 7.32 16.34
CA LEU A 209 22.17 7.95 15.13
C LEU A 209 23.53 8.58 15.42
N THR A 210 24.56 8.32 14.61
CA THR A 210 25.91 8.84 14.89
C THR A 210 26.07 10.31 14.55
N GLN A 211 25.31 10.83 13.59
CA GLN A 211 25.37 12.23 13.15
C GLN A 211 24.20 13.08 13.65
N GLU A 212 23.21 12.48 14.30
CA GLU A 212 22.03 13.16 14.87
C GLU A 212 21.77 12.67 16.30
N ASN A 213 20.90 13.35 17.01
CA ASN A 213 20.41 12.90 18.30
C ASN A 213 19.45 11.71 18.13
N PRO A 214 19.22 10.91 19.18
CA PRO A 214 18.32 9.76 19.10
C PRO A 214 16.94 10.13 18.59
N LEU A 215 16.37 9.23 17.76
CA LEU A 215 15.04 9.32 17.26
C LEU A 215 14.17 8.27 17.95
N PHE A 216 13.03 8.69 18.50
CA PHE A 216 12.04 7.83 19.09
C PHE A 216 10.87 7.67 18.12
N GLN A 217 10.46 6.44 17.87
CA GLN A 217 9.35 6.11 16.99
C GLN A 217 8.32 5.30 17.78
N LEU A 218 7.06 5.52 17.48
CA LEU A 218 5.91 4.82 18.06
C LEU A 218 5.04 4.29 16.94
N GLU A 219 4.65 3.02 17.02
CA GLU A 219 3.55 2.46 16.25
C GLU A 219 2.57 1.82 17.23
N HIS A 220 1.33 2.25 17.21
CA HIS A 220 0.24 1.73 18.03
C HIS A 220 -0.83 1.13 17.12
N ARG A 221 -1.33 -0.06 17.46
CA ARG A 221 -2.37 -0.78 16.71
C ARG A 221 -3.41 -1.34 17.66
N LEU A 222 -4.65 -1.08 17.34
CA LEU A 222 -5.80 -1.65 18.06
C LEU A 222 -6.84 -2.11 17.03
N ASN A 223 -7.12 -3.40 17.00
CA ASN A 223 -8.16 -4.00 16.17
C ASN A 223 -9.27 -4.53 17.06
N THR A 224 -10.46 -4.02 16.88
CA THR A 224 -11.67 -4.52 17.53
C THR A 224 -12.58 -5.18 16.49
N GLN A 225 -13.69 -5.75 16.91
CA GLN A 225 -14.68 -6.33 15.99
C GLN A 225 -15.24 -5.29 14.99
N HIS A 226 -15.29 -4.01 15.38
CA HIS A 226 -15.92 -2.94 14.61
C HIS A 226 -14.99 -1.76 14.31
N ALA A 227 -13.73 -1.80 14.73
CA ALA A 227 -12.84 -0.69 14.49
C ALA A 227 -11.38 -1.13 14.41
N THR A 228 -10.62 -0.46 13.54
CA THR A 228 -9.17 -0.55 13.43
C THR A 228 -8.59 0.82 13.70
N PHE A 229 -7.67 0.90 14.66
CA PHE A 229 -6.93 2.12 15.01
C PHE A 229 -5.45 1.89 14.76
N ARG A 230 -4.85 2.77 14.00
CA ARG A 230 -3.42 2.73 13.73
C ARG A 230 -2.83 4.12 13.83
N THR A 231 -1.90 4.29 14.77
CA THR A 231 -1.16 5.54 14.95
C THR A 231 0.33 5.27 14.81
N GLN A 232 1.00 6.08 14.02
CA GLN A 232 2.45 6.08 13.86
C GLN A 232 2.96 7.49 14.16
N GLY A 233 4.08 7.59 14.87
CA GLY A 233 4.67 8.86 15.17
C GLY A 233 6.15 8.74 15.46
N SER A 234 6.85 9.86 15.40
CA SER A 234 8.24 9.93 15.80
C SER A 234 8.59 11.30 16.36
N TYR A 235 9.63 11.33 17.17
CA TYR A 235 10.11 12.53 17.80
C TYR A 235 11.62 12.51 17.99
N THR A 236 12.25 13.65 17.74
CA THR A 236 13.65 13.91 18.08
C THR A 236 13.86 15.37 18.44
N TYR A 237 14.79 15.63 19.33
CA TYR A 237 15.37 16.95 19.53
C TYR A 237 16.69 16.96 18.78
N ASN A 238 16.73 17.61 17.60
CA ASN A 238 17.87 17.52 16.71
C ASN A 238 19.12 18.28 17.22
N LYS A 239 20.27 18.11 16.59
CA LYS A 239 21.51 18.80 16.98
C LYS A 239 21.46 20.32 16.79
N GLU A 240 20.52 20.81 15.99
CA GLU A 240 20.29 22.25 15.77
C GLU A 240 19.42 22.88 16.88
N GLY A 241 18.97 22.10 17.86
CA GLY A 241 18.14 22.58 18.97
C GLY A 241 16.65 22.69 18.65
N LEU A 242 16.17 21.98 17.63
CA LEU A 242 14.77 22.01 17.20
C LEU A 242 14.04 20.72 17.59
N ASN A 243 12.80 20.90 18.04
CA ASN A 243 11.88 19.79 18.22
C ASN A 243 11.33 19.38 16.85
N ARG A 244 11.61 18.15 16.42
CA ARG A 244 11.14 17.64 15.13
C ARG A 244 10.37 16.36 15.33
N TRP A 245 9.22 16.24 14.63
CA TRP A 245 8.29 15.14 14.83
C TRP A 245 7.36 14.95 13.64
N HIS A 246 6.75 13.78 13.56
CA HIS A 246 5.55 13.55 12.77
C HIS A 246 4.55 12.69 13.56
N ILE A 247 3.30 12.74 13.14
CA ILE A 247 2.23 11.87 13.57
C ILE A 247 1.35 11.53 12.37
N PHE A 248 1.13 10.23 12.16
CA PHE A 248 0.19 9.68 11.20
C PHE A 248 -0.80 8.78 11.92
N ASN A 249 -2.06 8.96 11.61
CA ASN A 249 -3.14 8.17 12.18
C ASN A 249 -4.11 7.79 11.06
N ASP A 250 -4.60 6.55 11.09
CA ASP A 250 -5.62 6.04 10.16
C ASP A 250 -6.54 5.10 10.93
N ASP A 251 -7.69 5.63 11.32
CA ASP A 251 -8.71 4.92 12.10
C ASP A 251 -9.93 4.66 11.24
N VAL A 252 -10.37 3.41 11.22
CA VAL A 252 -11.58 2.97 10.53
C VAL A 252 -12.56 2.38 11.53
N ILE A 253 -13.78 2.86 11.54
CA ILE A 253 -14.84 2.46 12.47
C ILE A 253 -16.06 2.03 11.65
N GLU A 254 -16.43 0.76 11.72
CA GLU A 254 -17.67 0.24 11.14
C GLU A 254 -18.83 0.52 12.08
N LEU A 255 -19.72 1.42 11.67
CA LEU A 255 -20.90 1.85 12.43
C LEU A 255 -22.13 1.00 12.10
N GLY A 256 -21.95 -0.31 11.99
CA GLY A 256 -22.92 -1.27 11.51
C GLY A 256 -22.71 -1.62 10.04
N ASP A 257 -23.68 -2.34 9.42
CA ASP A 257 -23.54 -2.89 8.06
C ASP A 257 -23.55 -1.82 6.95
N ASN A 258 -24.07 -0.64 7.27
CA ASN A 258 -24.37 0.37 6.28
C ASN A 258 -23.64 1.71 6.50
N ALA A 259 -22.75 1.81 7.47
CA ALA A 259 -22.04 3.04 7.76
C ALA A 259 -20.61 2.79 8.19
N ARG A 260 -19.69 3.65 7.73
CA ARG A 260 -18.28 3.65 8.08
C ARG A 260 -17.81 5.06 8.39
N ALA A 261 -17.08 5.21 9.47
CA ALA A 261 -16.32 6.42 9.76
C ALA A 261 -14.82 6.16 9.62
N THR A 262 -14.11 7.14 9.05
CA THR A 262 -12.64 7.13 8.96
C THR A 262 -12.11 8.43 9.56
N ILE A 263 -11.10 8.34 10.41
CA ILE A 263 -10.37 9.49 10.95
C ILE A 263 -8.93 9.34 10.52
N PHE A 264 -8.37 10.35 9.88
CA PHE A 264 -6.99 10.32 9.40
C PHE A 264 -6.29 11.61 9.80
N LEU A 265 -5.04 11.48 10.21
CA LEU A 265 -4.19 12.59 10.64
C LEU A 265 -2.81 12.39 10.07
N GLU A 266 -2.36 13.37 9.28
CA GLU A 266 -0.99 13.44 8.79
C GLU A 266 -0.44 14.81 9.12
N ARG A 267 0.57 14.87 10.01
CA ARG A 267 1.25 16.11 10.40
C ARG A 267 2.74 15.87 10.59
N ALA A 268 3.53 16.86 10.23
CA ALA A 268 4.97 16.91 10.49
C ALA A 268 5.37 18.27 11.02
N SER A 269 6.45 18.32 11.78
CA SER A 269 7.00 19.56 12.33
C SER A 269 7.41 20.57 11.26
N ASP A 270 7.91 20.08 10.13
CA ASP A 270 8.43 20.89 9.02
C ASP A 270 8.47 20.09 7.71
N ILE A 271 8.68 20.80 6.61
CA ILE A 271 8.62 20.25 5.24
C ILE A 271 9.74 19.26 4.89
N THR A 272 10.85 19.22 5.65
CA THR A 272 12.01 18.37 5.37
C THR A 272 12.11 17.18 6.31
N TYR A 273 11.31 17.15 7.39
CA TYR A 273 11.40 16.12 8.42
C TYR A 273 11.25 14.70 7.88
N LEU A 274 10.20 14.45 7.12
CA LEU A 274 9.88 13.11 6.63
C LEU A 274 10.97 12.55 5.73
N GLN A 275 11.54 13.37 4.85
CA GLN A 275 12.63 12.94 3.99
C GLN A 275 13.94 12.76 4.74
N LYS A 276 14.27 13.68 5.67
CA LYS A 276 15.53 13.60 6.43
C LYS A 276 15.61 12.34 7.26
N TYR A 277 14.51 11.95 7.92
CA TYR A 277 14.47 10.80 8.82
C TYR A 277 13.94 9.50 8.18
N GLY A 278 13.71 9.49 6.87
CA GLY A 278 13.40 8.27 6.12
C GLY A 278 11.93 7.84 6.15
N PHE A 279 11.01 8.70 6.57
CA PHE A 279 9.56 8.45 6.56
C PHE A 279 8.89 8.74 5.22
N TYR A 280 9.61 8.80 4.19
CA TYR A 280 9.31 9.09 2.79
C TYR A 280 7.85 9.40 2.45
N SER A 281 7.56 10.68 2.31
CA SER A 281 6.35 11.18 1.68
C SER A 281 6.73 12.07 0.52
N ASP A 282 6.33 11.69 -0.69
CA ASP A 282 6.51 12.51 -1.90
C ASP A 282 5.30 13.41 -2.17
N GLN A 283 4.35 13.45 -1.23
CA GLN A 283 3.14 14.24 -1.39
C GLN A 283 3.42 15.73 -1.21
N PRO A 284 2.81 16.60 -2.03
CA PRO A 284 2.95 18.04 -1.91
C PRO A 284 2.29 18.62 -0.66
N TYR A 285 1.42 17.86 -0.02
CA TYR A 285 0.71 18.20 1.22
C TYR A 285 0.44 16.96 2.06
N LEU A 286 0.32 17.15 3.37
CA LEU A 286 -0.21 16.15 4.31
C LEU A 286 -1.68 16.46 4.56
N ASP A 287 -2.50 15.41 4.61
CA ASP A 287 -3.95 15.49 4.70
C ASP A 287 -4.45 14.97 6.06
N SER A 288 -5.27 15.76 6.74
CA SER A 288 -5.89 15.38 7.99
C SER A 288 -7.36 15.67 7.97
N GLY A 289 -8.17 14.76 8.48
CA GLY A 289 -9.59 14.95 8.42
C GLY A 289 -10.41 13.79 9.00
N ALA A 290 -11.68 13.84 8.68
CA ALA A 290 -12.62 12.78 9.00
C ALA A 290 -13.58 12.56 7.82
N LYS A 291 -14.02 11.32 7.65
CA LYS A 291 -14.95 10.90 6.61
C LYS A 291 -16.02 9.99 7.21
N LEU A 292 -17.27 10.24 6.86
CA LEU A 292 -18.41 9.38 7.14
C LEU A 292 -19.02 8.90 5.82
N GLU A 293 -19.16 7.60 5.66
CA GLU A 293 -19.76 6.95 4.50
C GLU A 293 -21.02 6.20 4.91
N LEU A 294 -22.08 6.39 4.16
CA LEU A 294 -23.36 5.70 4.34
C LEU A 294 -23.70 4.94 3.04
N PHE A 295 -23.91 3.64 3.18
CA PHE A 295 -24.15 2.73 2.06
C PHE A 295 -25.62 2.26 2.06
N GLY A 296 -26.37 2.60 1.04
CA GLY A 296 -27.70 2.04 0.78
C GLY A 296 -27.66 1.07 -0.41
N GLN A 297 -28.78 0.38 -0.66
CA GLN A 297 -28.90 -0.52 -1.82
C GLN A 297 -28.74 0.21 -3.16
N SER A 298 -29.22 1.44 -3.25
CA SER A 298 -29.20 2.28 -4.47
C SER A 298 -28.71 3.69 -4.15
N SER A 299 -28.13 3.91 -2.99
CA SER A 299 -27.67 5.23 -2.54
C SER A 299 -26.31 5.14 -1.84
N TYR A 300 -25.55 6.20 -1.97
CA TYR A 300 -24.28 6.38 -1.28
C TYR A 300 -24.19 7.83 -0.84
N VAL A 301 -23.86 8.05 0.43
CA VAL A 301 -23.59 9.39 0.95
C VAL A 301 -22.21 9.38 1.59
N VAL A 302 -21.41 10.36 1.26
CA VAL A 302 -20.14 10.64 1.91
C VAL A 302 -20.13 12.06 2.43
N ALA A 303 -19.69 12.22 3.68
CA ALA A 303 -19.43 13.51 4.29
C ALA A 303 -17.99 13.49 4.80
N ASP A 304 -17.17 14.40 4.32
CA ASP A 304 -15.77 14.51 4.72
C ASP A 304 -15.34 15.95 4.97
N ALA A 305 -14.23 16.08 5.67
CA ALA A 305 -13.57 17.34 5.95
C ALA A 305 -12.06 17.14 5.89
N HIS A 306 -11.34 18.09 5.29
CA HIS A 306 -9.90 18.02 5.07
C HIS A 306 -9.19 19.29 5.48
N ILE A 307 -8.11 19.12 6.23
CA ILE A 307 -7.20 20.20 6.61
C ILE A 307 -5.81 19.82 6.10
N PHE A 308 -5.25 20.66 5.24
CA PHE A 308 -4.00 20.36 4.57
C PHE A 308 -2.81 21.06 5.27
N GLN A 309 -1.67 20.36 5.31
CA GLN A 309 -0.39 20.95 5.64
C GLN A 309 0.48 20.96 4.38
N GLU A 310 0.87 22.17 3.93
CA GLU A 310 1.72 22.36 2.77
C GLU A 310 3.12 21.79 3.02
N MET A 311 3.60 20.95 2.12
CA MET A 311 4.91 20.32 2.17
C MET A 311 5.84 20.77 1.04
N ARG A 312 5.39 21.62 0.12
CA ARG A 312 6.21 22.19 -0.96
C ARG A 312 7.12 23.29 -0.43
N THR A 313 8.22 23.50 -1.10
CA THR A 313 9.13 24.64 -0.81
C THR A 313 8.50 25.97 -1.21
N VAL A 314 9.01 27.07 -0.64
CA VAL A 314 8.55 28.43 -0.96
C VAL A 314 8.62 28.72 -2.46
N TYR A 315 9.61 28.18 -3.17
CA TYR A 315 9.76 28.36 -4.62
C TYR A 315 8.55 27.79 -5.40
N TRP A 316 8.05 26.64 -5.04
CA TRP A 316 6.86 26.03 -5.66
C TRP A 316 5.55 26.64 -5.13
N ARG A 317 5.56 27.17 -3.92
CA ARG A 317 4.40 27.81 -3.30
C ARG A 317 3.98 29.09 -4.02
N ASN A 318 4.93 29.84 -4.57
CA ASN A 318 4.66 31.08 -5.30
C ASN A 318 4.09 30.82 -6.71
N SER A 319 4.18 29.61 -7.23
CA SER A 319 3.70 29.25 -8.58
C SER A 319 2.27 28.68 -8.59
N THR A 320 1.80 28.21 -7.44
CA THR A 320 0.42 27.68 -7.29
C THR A 320 -0.10 28.09 -5.93
N GLN A 321 -1.29 28.70 -5.89
CA GLN A 321 -1.92 29.04 -4.61
C GLN A 321 -2.13 27.78 -3.75
N PRO A 322 -1.87 27.82 -2.44
CA PRO A 322 -2.23 26.71 -1.57
C PRO A 322 -3.73 26.48 -1.63
N GLY A 323 -4.16 25.27 -1.95
CA GLY A 323 -5.56 24.89 -1.88
C GLY A 323 -6.12 25.15 -0.49
N GLY A 324 -7.33 25.71 -0.38
CA GLY A 324 -7.98 25.90 0.90
C GLY A 324 -8.35 24.59 1.59
N ASN A 325 -8.56 24.66 2.90
CA ASN A 325 -9.16 23.56 3.65
C ASN A 325 -10.59 23.28 3.14
N ILE A 326 -11.01 22.03 3.19
CA ILE A 326 -12.34 21.60 2.75
C ILE A 326 -13.19 21.32 3.99
N LEU A 327 -14.22 22.14 4.20
CA LEU A 327 -15.07 22.11 5.40
C LEU A 327 -16.49 22.64 5.10
N PRO A 328 -17.52 21.80 4.94
CA PRO A 328 -17.50 20.36 4.67
C PRO A 328 -17.41 20.03 3.19
N ASN A 329 -17.26 18.74 2.85
CA ASN A 329 -17.60 18.17 1.58
C ASN A 329 -18.65 17.07 1.81
N ILE A 330 -19.88 17.26 1.29
CA ILE A 330 -20.95 16.27 1.48
C ILE A 330 -21.49 15.91 0.09
N ARG A 331 -21.43 14.64 -0.26
CA ARG A 331 -21.92 14.16 -1.55
C ARG A 331 -22.86 12.99 -1.38
N GLY A 332 -24.06 13.12 -1.90
CA GLY A 332 -25.05 12.06 -1.97
C GLY A 332 -25.31 11.66 -3.42
N VAL A 333 -25.41 10.35 -3.67
CA VAL A 333 -25.80 9.77 -4.96
C VAL A 333 -26.93 8.79 -4.71
N TYR A 334 -27.99 8.90 -5.49
CA TYR A 334 -29.12 7.97 -5.50
C TYR A 334 -29.48 7.57 -6.93
N GLN A 335 -29.57 6.26 -7.17
CA GLN A 335 -30.00 5.71 -8.46
C GLN A 335 -31.33 5.00 -8.28
N THR A 336 -32.32 5.32 -9.15
CA THR A 336 -33.61 4.63 -9.14
C THR A 336 -33.45 3.19 -9.64
N LYS A 337 -34.41 2.33 -9.27
CA LYS A 337 -34.65 1.11 -10.05
C LYS A 337 -35.06 1.49 -11.47
N PRO A 338 -34.94 0.58 -12.47
CA PRO A 338 -35.44 0.83 -13.81
C PRO A 338 -36.89 1.28 -13.76
N LEU A 339 -37.20 2.39 -14.44
CA LEU A 339 -38.54 2.99 -14.50
C LEU A 339 -39.38 2.31 -15.57
N PHE A 340 -38.81 2.15 -16.77
CA PHE A 340 -39.36 1.42 -17.91
C PHE A 340 -38.18 0.90 -18.74
N ASP A 341 -38.31 -0.30 -19.28
CA ASP A 341 -37.19 -1.02 -19.90
C ASP A 341 -35.94 -0.98 -19.00
N GLU A 342 -34.80 -0.52 -19.50
CA GLU A 342 -33.54 -0.36 -18.72
C GLU A 342 -33.30 1.12 -18.34
N THR A 343 -34.27 2.00 -18.52
CA THR A 343 -34.14 3.44 -18.21
C THR A 343 -34.14 3.68 -16.70
N TYR A 344 -33.21 4.44 -16.21
CA TYR A 344 -33.08 4.82 -14.80
C TYR A 344 -32.71 6.29 -14.63
N MET A 345 -32.91 6.81 -13.43
CA MET A 345 -32.50 8.15 -13.03
C MET A 345 -31.41 8.09 -11.98
N THR A 346 -30.48 9.04 -12.07
CA THR A 346 -29.48 9.28 -11.05
C THR A 346 -29.63 10.70 -10.52
N PHE A 347 -29.63 10.85 -9.21
CA PHE A 347 -29.61 12.13 -8.51
C PHE A 347 -28.33 12.29 -7.75
N ILE A 348 -27.70 13.45 -7.88
CA ILE A 348 -26.49 13.82 -7.14
C ILE A 348 -26.78 15.11 -6.40
N ALA A 349 -26.45 15.14 -5.13
CA ALA A 349 -26.41 16.36 -4.34
C ALA A 349 -24.99 16.51 -3.78
N ASP A 350 -24.39 17.68 -3.93
CA ASP A 350 -23.01 17.96 -3.50
C ASP A 350 -22.96 19.31 -2.78
N VAL A 351 -22.34 19.33 -1.60
CA VAL A 351 -22.07 20.54 -0.84
C VAL A 351 -20.58 20.62 -0.60
N LEU A 352 -19.95 21.68 -1.06
CA LEU A 352 -18.50 21.92 -0.87
C LEU A 352 -18.29 23.26 -0.20
N GLY A 353 -17.59 23.27 0.94
CA GLY A 353 -17.06 24.48 1.58
C GLY A 353 -15.55 24.51 1.46
N VAL A 354 -14.98 25.57 0.93
CA VAL A 354 -13.54 25.79 0.81
C VAL A 354 -13.16 27.08 1.52
N SER A 355 -12.09 27.04 2.33
CA SER A 355 -11.56 28.22 3.01
C SER A 355 -10.03 28.22 2.98
N GLY A 356 -9.43 29.30 2.51
CA GLY A 356 -7.98 29.48 2.39
C GLY A 356 -7.61 30.91 2.11
N GLU A 357 -6.32 31.18 1.88
CA GLU A 357 -5.86 32.54 1.51
C GLU A 357 -6.44 32.94 0.15
N GLY A 358 -7.23 34.02 0.12
CA GLY A 358 -7.83 34.57 -1.10
C GLY A 358 -9.04 33.80 -1.62
N VAL A 359 -9.48 32.73 -0.96
CA VAL A 359 -10.63 31.91 -1.38
C VAL A 359 -11.46 31.53 -0.17
N SER A 360 -12.72 31.97 -0.16
CA SER A 360 -13.74 31.46 0.76
C SER A 360 -15.06 31.29 0.01
N SER A 361 -15.41 30.06 -0.26
CA SER A 361 -16.63 29.75 -1.04
C SER A 361 -17.38 28.55 -0.49
N GLN A 362 -18.68 28.56 -0.66
CA GLN A 362 -19.58 27.43 -0.42
C GLN A 362 -20.35 27.17 -1.69
N ARG A 363 -20.46 25.92 -2.08
CA ARG A 363 -21.23 25.48 -3.25
C ARG A 363 -22.25 24.43 -2.85
N LEU A 364 -23.46 24.57 -3.35
CA LEU A 364 -24.50 23.56 -3.37
C LEU A 364 -24.78 23.18 -4.83
N THR A 365 -24.58 21.92 -5.21
CA THR A 365 -24.88 21.37 -6.51
C THR A 365 -26.01 20.36 -6.40
N GLY A 366 -27.01 20.46 -7.24
CA GLY A 366 -28.04 19.45 -7.50
C GLY A 366 -28.00 19.01 -8.96
N ASP A 367 -27.92 17.72 -9.20
CA ASP A 367 -27.84 17.13 -10.55
C ASP A 367 -28.89 16.02 -10.68
N ALA A 368 -29.68 16.03 -11.72
CA ALA A 368 -30.66 15.01 -12.04
C ALA A 368 -30.49 14.54 -13.48
N ARG A 369 -30.17 13.26 -13.63
CA ARG A 369 -29.82 12.63 -14.90
C ARG A 369 -30.76 11.48 -15.20
N ILE A 370 -31.30 11.41 -16.42
CA ILE A 370 -32.03 10.27 -16.97
C ILE A 370 -31.12 9.58 -17.98
N ILE A 371 -30.95 8.28 -17.86
CA ILE A 371 -30.14 7.45 -18.77
C ILE A 371 -31.01 6.33 -19.29
N SER A 372 -31.12 6.25 -20.63
CA SER A 372 -31.96 5.30 -21.33
C SER A 372 -31.16 4.51 -22.36
N PRO A 373 -30.62 3.30 -21.97
CA PRO A 373 -29.94 2.41 -22.90
C PRO A 373 -30.96 1.60 -23.71
N TRP A 374 -30.69 1.43 -24.99
CA TRP A 374 -31.49 0.68 -25.95
C TRP A 374 -30.65 -0.29 -26.74
N THR A 375 -31.13 -1.50 -26.93
CA THR A 375 -30.56 -2.43 -27.90
C THR A 375 -31.51 -2.53 -29.09
N LEU A 376 -31.05 -2.00 -30.23
CA LEU A 376 -31.80 -1.95 -31.45
C LEU A 376 -31.48 -3.17 -32.33
N TRP A 377 -32.14 -3.24 -33.52
CA TRP A 377 -31.93 -4.33 -34.49
C TRP A 377 -30.48 -4.45 -34.89
N GLY A 378 -30.04 -5.67 -35.17
CA GLY A 378 -28.67 -5.94 -35.60
C GLY A 378 -27.59 -5.74 -34.50
N GLY A 379 -27.99 -5.62 -33.20
CA GLY A 379 -27.05 -5.45 -32.09
C GLY A 379 -26.53 -4.02 -31.90
N ASN A 380 -27.17 -3.04 -32.58
CA ASN A 380 -26.89 -1.63 -32.35
C ASN A 380 -27.27 -1.25 -30.93
N ARG A 381 -26.39 -0.62 -30.20
CA ARG A 381 -26.60 -0.04 -28.88
C ARG A 381 -26.75 1.46 -29.01
N LEU A 382 -27.83 2.01 -28.44
CA LEU A 382 -28.07 3.44 -28.36
C LEU A 382 -28.31 3.80 -26.90
N THR A 383 -27.54 4.74 -26.38
CA THR A 383 -27.75 5.30 -25.03
C THR A 383 -28.11 6.78 -25.19
N LEU A 384 -29.25 7.17 -24.65
CA LEU A 384 -29.67 8.56 -24.56
C LEU A 384 -29.53 9.02 -23.11
N SER A 385 -28.99 10.22 -22.91
CA SER A 385 -28.92 10.84 -21.58
C SER A 385 -29.39 12.28 -21.64
N LEU A 386 -30.18 12.66 -20.64
CA LEU A 386 -30.56 14.05 -20.38
C LEU A 386 -30.14 14.36 -18.94
N ASP A 387 -29.56 15.51 -18.76
CA ASP A 387 -28.97 15.96 -17.50
C ASP A 387 -29.39 17.39 -17.20
N ALA A 388 -29.75 17.67 -15.96
CA ALA A 388 -30.13 18.97 -15.47
C ALA A 388 -29.42 19.26 -14.17
N ARG A 389 -28.43 20.11 -14.23
CA ARG A 389 -27.60 20.51 -13.08
C ARG A 389 -27.88 21.95 -12.70
N TYR A 390 -27.95 22.20 -11.40
CA TYR A 390 -28.07 23.53 -10.81
C TYR A 390 -27.01 23.70 -9.71
N ASP A 391 -26.23 24.78 -9.81
CA ASP A 391 -25.23 25.18 -8.81
C ASP A 391 -25.61 26.51 -8.18
N LEU A 392 -25.50 26.57 -6.85
CA LEU A 392 -25.63 27.78 -6.05
C LEU A 392 -24.33 27.99 -5.28
N TYR A 393 -23.73 29.16 -5.45
CA TYR A 393 -22.50 29.57 -4.77
C TYR A 393 -22.79 30.69 -3.79
N HIS A 394 -22.11 30.63 -2.65
CA HIS A 394 -21.95 31.76 -1.73
C HIS A 394 -20.45 32.04 -1.59
N PHE A 395 -20.06 33.26 -1.90
CA PHE A 395 -18.70 33.75 -1.79
C PHE A 395 -18.56 34.69 -0.59
N ASN A 396 -17.42 34.70 0.05
CA ASN A 396 -17.08 35.60 1.13
C ASN A 396 -15.67 36.16 0.90
N ASN A 397 -15.59 37.46 0.51
CA ASN A 397 -14.35 38.14 0.23
C ASN A 397 -13.44 37.36 -0.75
N SER A 398 -14.01 36.94 -1.86
CA SER A 398 -13.33 36.12 -2.88
C SER A 398 -13.05 36.97 -4.12
N ASP A 399 -11.88 36.73 -4.72
CA ASP A 399 -11.52 37.38 -5.97
C ASP A 399 -12.09 36.58 -7.14
N LEU A 400 -13.07 37.14 -7.84
CA LEU A 400 -13.67 36.62 -9.04
C LEU A 400 -13.06 37.28 -10.28
N ILE A 401 -13.31 36.73 -11.48
CA ILE A 401 -12.75 37.25 -12.75
C ILE A 401 -13.03 38.74 -12.91
N ASP A 402 -14.25 39.16 -12.65
CA ASP A 402 -14.71 40.54 -12.90
C ASP A 402 -14.90 41.39 -11.64
N GLU A 403 -14.79 40.80 -10.47
CA GLU A 403 -15.09 41.43 -9.19
C GLU A 403 -14.10 41.00 -8.10
N ALA A 404 -13.20 41.89 -7.68
CA ALA A 404 -12.32 41.64 -6.55
C ALA A 404 -13.07 41.75 -5.21
N ASN A 405 -12.71 40.90 -4.22
CA ASN A 405 -13.31 40.88 -2.88
C ASN A 405 -14.85 40.72 -2.87
N PHE A 406 -15.42 39.96 -3.81
CA PHE A 406 -16.84 39.74 -3.90
C PHE A 406 -17.40 38.98 -2.69
N SER A 407 -18.54 39.41 -2.19
CA SER A 407 -19.32 38.71 -1.15
C SER A 407 -20.79 38.66 -1.57
N GLY A 408 -21.34 37.45 -1.69
CA GLY A 408 -22.73 37.28 -2.14
C GLY A 408 -22.99 35.94 -2.79
N PHE A 409 -24.14 35.86 -3.43
CA PHE A 409 -24.60 34.64 -4.11
C PHE A 409 -24.47 34.75 -5.62
N LYS A 410 -24.03 33.69 -6.26
CA LYS A 410 -24.09 33.44 -7.71
C LYS A 410 -24.75 32.09 -7.94
N ASN A 411 -25.40 31.91 -9.09
CA ASN A 411 -25.99 30.63 -9.45
C ASN A 411 -25.86 30.36 -10.94
N ARG A 412 -25.96 29.09 -11.33
CA ARG A 412 -26.00 28.69 -12.74
C ARG A 412 -26.86 27.45 -12.93
N PHE A 413 -27.49 27.34 -14.11
CA PHE A 413 -28.24 26.17 -14.54
C PHE A 413 -27.61 25.59 -15.80
N LEU A 414 -27.23 24.33 -15.79
CA LEU A 414 -26.42 23.65 -16.79
C LEU A 414 -27.20 22.43 -17.35
N PRO A 415 -28.16 22.61 -18.27
CA PRO A 415 -28.75 21.48 -18.95
C PRO A 415 -27.79 20.91 -19.97
N SER A 416 -27.75 19.56 -20.07
CA SER A 416 -26.95 18.85 -21.05
C SER A 416 -27.65 17.55 -21.49
N GLY A 417 -27.15 16.95 -22.54
CA GLY A 417 -27.58 15.63 -22.97
C GLY A 417 -26.62 15.04 -23.99
N TYR A 418 -26.66 13.74 -24.11
CA TYR A 418 -25.91 13.05 -25.15
C TYR A 418 -26.71 11.90 -25.79
N ALA A 419 -26.33 11.58 -27.01
CA ALA A 419 -26.71 10.36 -27.69
C ALA A 419 -25.42 9.60 -28.05
N GLU A 420 -25.30 8.38 -27.56
CA GLU A 420 -24.18 7.51 -27.82
C GLU A 420 -24.62 6.26 -28.55
N TRP A 421 -23.99 5.98 -29.68
CA TRP A 421 -24.18 4.79 -30.47
C TRP A 421 -22.95 3.90 -30.43
N GLY A 422 -23.13 2.58 -30.40
CA GLY A 422 -22.10 1.57 -30.52
C GLY A 422 -22.59 0.31 -31.21
N LEU A 423 -21.72 -0.34 -31.99
CA LEU A 423 -22.04 -1.59 -32.66
C LEU A 423 -20.97 -2.63 -32.42
N PRO A 424 -21.05 -3.46 -31.37
CA PRO A 424 -20.10 -4.55 -31.15
C PRO A 424 -20.33 -5.70 -32.15
N MET A 425 -19.45 -5.80 -33.13
CA MET A 425 -19.44 -6.88 -34.12
C MET A 425 -18.56 -7.99 -33.63
N PHE A 426 -19.13 -9.17 -33.45
CA PHE A 426 -18.53 -10.32 -32.82
C PHE A 426 -18.21 -11.43 -33.83
N ARG A 427 -16.97 -11.87 -33.85
CA ARG A 427 -16.50 -12.99 -34.68
C ARG A 427 -15.92 -14.09 -33.81
N PRO A 428 -16.69 -15.11 -33.44
CA PRO A 428 -16.18 -16.26 -32.74
C PRO A 428 -15.43 -17.21 -33.70
N SER A 429 -14.39 -17.85 -33.20
CA SER A 429 -13.75 -19.01 -33.84
C SER A 429 -13.26 -19.97 -32.76
N GLU A 430 -12.81 -21.16 -33.13
CA GLU A 430 -12.28 -22.13 -32.18
C GLU A 430 -11.06 -21.61 -31.41
N THR A 431 -10.21 -20.83 -32.05
CA THR A 431 -8.95 -20.36 -31.48
C THR A 431 -9.01 -18.92 -31.00
N TRP A 432 -9.70 -18.03 -31.72
CA TRP A 432 -9.77 -16.60 -31.42
C TRP A 432 -11.20 -16.08 -31.50
N THR A 433 -11.60 -15.39 -30.47
CA THR A 433 -12.78 -14.54 -30.48
C THR A 433 -12.34 -13.10 -30.72
N GLN A 434 -12.93 -12.44 -31.73
CA GLN A 434 -12.61 -11.06 -32.09
C GLN A 434 -13.86 -10.20 -31.98
N VAL A 435 -13.67 -8.97 -31.52
CA VAL A 435 -14.71 -7.93 -31.45
C VAL A 435 -14.19 -6.68 -32.10
N ILE A 436 -14.98 -6.10 -33.01
CA ILE A 436 -14.76 -4.75 -33.53
C ILE A 436 -15.96 -3.91 -33.09
N GLU A 437 -15.69 -2.82 -32.38
CA GLU A 437 -16.73 -1.94 -31.84
C GLU A 437 -16.46 -0.50 -32.27
N PRO A 438 -17.08 -0.03 -33.37
CA PRO A 438 -17.21 1.40 -33.61
C PRO A 438 -18.16 2.03 -32.59
N ARG A 439 -17.81 3.22 -32.12
CA ARG A 439 -18.55 3.98 -31.13
C ARG A 439 -18.56 5.45 -31.52
N ALA A 440 -19.69 6.11 -31.39
CA ALA A 440 -19.83 7.54 -31.62
C ALA A 440 -20.78 8.15 -30.61
N ARG A 441 -20.47 9.32 -30.11
CA ARG A 441 -21.27 10.09 -29.17
C ARG A 441 -21.37 11.52 -29.65
N ILE A 442 -22.53 12.10 -29.55
CA ILE A 442 -22.77 13.54 -29.68
C ILE A 442 -23.24 14.06 -28.33
N THR A 443 -22.63 15.11 -27.86
CA THR A 443 -22.95 15.76 -26.58
C THR A 443 -23.33 17.21 -26.87
N ILE A 444 -24.39 17.68 -26.24
CA ILE A 444 -24.87 19.06 -26.32
C ILE A 444 -24.95 19.59 -24.89
N MET A 445 -24.26 20.67 -24.61
CA MET A 445 -24.24 21.37 -23.34
C MET A 445 -24.59 22.84 -23.55
N ARG A 446 -25.32 23.43 -22.61
CA ARG A 446 -25.62 24.85 -22.67
C ARG A 446 -24.32 25.66 -22.74
N GLN A 447 -24.23 26.56 -23.70
CA GLN A 447 -23.12 27.49 -23.84
C GLN A 447 -23.45 28.74 -23.02
N THR A 448 -22.52 29.11 -22.10
CA THR A 448 -22.66 30.30 -21.24
C THR A 448 -21.30 30.87 -20.97
N ASP A 449 -21.12 32.16 -21.28
CA ASP A 449 -19.89 32.89 -21.06
C ASP A 449 -19.79 33.46 -19.63
N GLU A 450 -20.95 33.66 -18.98
CA GLU A 450 -21.05 34.37 -17.69
C GLU A 450 -20.86 33.47 -16.44
N GLU A 451 -20.77 32.15 -16.62
CA GLU A 451 -20.95 31.21 -15.52
C GLU A 451 -19.63 30.65 -14.96
N GLN A 452 -18.53 31.20 -15.40
CA GLN A 452 -17.22 30.90 -14.86
C GLN A 452 -16.75 32.05 -14.01
N PHE A 453 -17.07 31.96 -12.76
CA PHE A 453 -16.76 33.02 -11.78
C PHE A 453 -15.25 33.22 -11.54
N GLY A 454 -14.37 32.58 -12.33
CA GLY A 454 -12.92 32.60 -12.14
C GLY A 454 -12.44 31.75 -10.97
N LEU A 455 -13.38 31.08 -10.31
CA LEU A 455 -13.09 30.20 -9.21
C LEU A 455 -12.91 28.75 -9.70
N ASN A 456 -11.82 28.13 -9.29
CA ASN A 456 -11.60 26.71 -9.49
C ASN A 456 -10.94 26.09 -8.25
N ASN A 457 -11.74 25.47 -7.40
CA ASN A 457 -11.29 24.83 -6.19
C ASN A 457 -11.17 23.29 -6.34
N ASP A 458 -11.97 22.67 -7.21
CA ASP A 458 -12.08 21.22 -7.29
C ASP A 458 -11.95 20.64 -8.70
N SER A 459 -11.86 21.48 -9.72
CA SER A 459 -11.88 21.04 -11.10
C SER A 459 -10.48 21.07 -11.73
N ALA A 460 -10.16 20.01 -12.45
CA ALA A 460 -8.97 19.92 -13.30
C ALA A 460 -9.40 19.46 -14.69
N GLY A 461 -8.90 20.11 -15.72
CA GLY A 461 -9.08 19.66 -17.10
C GLY A 461 -8.46 18.29 -17.29
N THR A 462 -9.17 17.41 -18.00
CA THR A 462 -8.64 16.09 -18.37
C THR A 462 -7.88 16.18 -19.68
N PHE A 463 -6.75 15.49 -19.77
CA PHE A 463 -6.07 15.31 -21.05
C PHE A 463 -6.82 14.32 -21.92
N LEU A 464 -6.85 14.60 -23.22
CA LEU A 464 -7.42 13.70 -24.21
C LEU A 464 -6.63 12.39 -24.25
N SER A 465 -7.33 11.28 -24.05
CA SER A 465 -6.80 9.92 -24.07
C SER A 465 -7.87 8.93 -24.52
N ASP A 466 -7.48 7.68 -24.74
CA ASP A 466 -8.42 6.58 -25.01
C ASP A 466 -9.48 6.37 -23.92
N SER A 467 -9.17 6.74 -22.69
CA SER A 467 -10.05 6.58 -21.51
C SER A 467 -10.93 7.79 -21.23
N THR A 468 -10.53 8.99 -21.68
CA THR A 468 -11.25 10.24 -21.44
C THR A 468 -12.07 10.73 -22.64
N LEU A 469 -11.86 10.15 -23.83
CA LEU A 469 -12.52 10.57 -25.07
C LEU A 469 -14.05 10.60 -24.97
N PHE A 470 -14.65 9.58 -24.34
CA PHE A 470 -16.11 9.48 -24.19
C PHE A 470 -16.58 9.89 -22.79
N SER A 471 -15.90 10.82 -22.14
CA SER A 471 -16.33 11.36 -20.84
C SER A 471 -17.51 12.32 -21.00
N ASP A 472 -18.42 12.31 -20.02
CA ASP A 472 -19.58 13.21 -20.01
C ASP A 472 -19.18 14.67 -19.82
N ASN A 473 -18.14 14.92 -19.01
CA ASN A 473 -17.51 16.20 -18.78
C ASN A 473 -15.99 16.01 -18.77
N ARG A 474 -15.25 16.89 -19.43
CA ARG A 474 -13.78 16.82 -19.52
C ARG A 474 -13.09 17.59 -18.40
N PHE A 475 -13.84 18.05 -17.41
CA PHE A 475 -13.34 18.54 -16.15
C PHE A 475 -13.72 17.56 -15.02
N SER A 476 -12.79 17.30 -14.10
CA SER A 476 -13.14 16.68 -12.82
C SER A 476 -13.80 17.74 -11.92
N GLY A 477 -14.52 17.33 -10.88
CA GLY A 477 -15.18 18.25 -9.98
C GLY A 477 -16.41 18.93 -10.58
N TYR A 478 -16.79 20.07 -9.98
CA TYR A 478 -18.03 20.78 -10.32
C TYR A 478 -17.84 22.27 -10.59
N ASP A 479 -16.68 22.85 -10.33
CA ASP A 479 -16.47 24.28 -10.53
C ASP A 479 -16.37 24.63 -12.01
N LEU A 480 -15.59 23.83 -12.77
CA LEU A 480 -15.50 23.98 -14.20
C LEU A 480 -16.47 23.04 -14.92
N TRP A 481 -17.08 23.55 -15.97
CA TRP A 481 -18.03 22.83 -16.80
C TRP A 481 -17.67 23.00 -18.27
N GLU A 482 -17.67 21.92 -19.01
CA GLU A 482 -17.52 21.97 -20.45
C GLU A 482 -18.83 22.45 -21.09
N ASN A 483 -18.77 23.32 -22.08
CA ASN A 483 -19.92 23.84 -22.77
C ASN A 483 -19.81 23.63 -24.30
N GLY A 484 -20.92 23.80 -25.01
CA GLY A 484 -20.97 23.68 -26.45
C GLY A 484 -21.51 22.34 -26.97
N THR A 485 -21.27 22.08 -28.22
CA THR A 485 -21.65 20.85 -28.91
C THR A 485 -20.42 20.16 -29.47
N PHE A 486 -20.23 18.90 -29.12
CA PHE A 486 -19.08 18.12 -29.59
C PHE A 486 -19.49 16.68 -29.89
N ALA A 487 -18.70 16.02 -30.75
CA ALA A 487 -18.82 14.61 -31.07
C ALA A 487 -17.52 13.89 -30.75
N ASP A 488 -17.62 12.71 -30.16
CA ASP A 488 -16.53 11.77 -29.91
C ASP A 488 -16.76 10.53 -30.75
N TYR A 489 -15.72 10.04 -31.41
CA TYR A 489 -15.83 8.82 -32.21
C TYR A 489 -14.55 8.00 -32.14
N GLY A 490 -14.70 6.70 -32.29
CA GLY A 490 -13.56 5.78 -32.26
C GLY A 490 -13.94 4.37 -32.62
N VAL A 491 -12.92 3.56 -32.81
CA VAL A 491 -13.05 2.13 -33.11
C VAL A 491 -12.14 1.35 -32.18
N ARG A 492 -12.68 0.33 -31.54
CA ARG A 492 -11.93 -0.64 -30.77
C ARG A 492 -11.96 -1.98 -31.49
N TRP A 493 -10.78 -2.56 -31.68
CA TRP A 493 -10.63 -3.97 -32.02
C TRP A 493 -10.00 -4.69 -30.84
N SER A 494 -10.60 -5.82 -30.42
CA SER A 494 -10.06 -6.69 -29.40
C SER A 494 -10.12 -8.14 -29.83
N ALA A 495 -9.13 -8.91 -29.44
CA ALA A 495 -9.03 -10.34 -29.72
C ALA A 495 -8.64 -11.09 -28.46
N PHE A 496 -9.31 -12.19 -28.22
CA PHE A 496 -9.08 -13.11 -27.11
C PHE A 496 -8.83 -14.51 -27.65
N ASN A 497 -7.73 -15.13 -27.25
CA ASN A 497 -7.45 -16.52 -27.62
C ASN A 497 -8.11 -17.47 -26.63
N ASN A 498 -9.05 -18.27 -27.14
CA ASN A 498 -9.90 -19.17 -26.35
C ASN A 498 -9.15 -20.33 -25.71
N ILE A 499 -7.94 -20.65 -26.22
CA ILE A 499 -7.15 -21.83 -25.76
C ILE A 499 -6.17 -21.42 -24.67
N ASN A 500 -5.48 -20.30 -24.83
CA ASN A 500 -4.35 -19.92 -23.96
C ASN A 500 -4.49 -18.56 -23.28
N GLY A 501 -5.63 -17.88 -23.45
CA GLY A 501 -5.94 -16.61 -22.80
C GLY A 501 -5.13 -15.39 -23.27
N LYS A 502 -4.45 -15.48 -24.42
CA LYS A 502 -3.76 -14.32 -24.98
C LYS A 502 -4.78 -13.26 -25.39
N THR A 503 -4.43 -11.99 -25.19
CA THR A 503 -5.28 -10.85 -25.59
C THR A 503 -4.50 -9.87 -26.43
N ALA A 504 -5.19 -9.26 -27.39
CA ALA A 504 -4.70 -8.12 -28.16
C ALA A 504 -5.81 -7.07 -28.26
N GLU A 505 -5.43 -5.81 -28.21
CA GLU A 505 -6.37 -4.69 -28.27
C GLU A 505 -5.73 -3.54 -29.06
N VAL A 506 -6.55 -2.92 -29.93
CA VAL A 506 -6.21 -1.67 -30.63
C VAL A 506 -7.42 -0.75 -30.52
N PHE A 507 -7.18 0.49 -30.11
CA PHE A 507 -8.18 1.55 -30.10
C PHE A 507 -7.62 2.76 -30.85
N LEU A 508 -8.47 3.44 -31.61
CA LEU A 508 -8.21 4.71 -32.24
C LEU A 508 -9.45 5.58 -32.16
N GLY A 509 -9.30 6.85 -31.79
CA GLY A 509 -10.41 7.77 -31.68
C GLY A 509 -9.99 9.23 -31.76
N GLN A 510 -10.98 10.10 -31.93
CA GLN A 510 -10.86 11.54 -32.06
C GLN A 510 -12.15 12.22 -31.60
N ALA A 511 -12.06 13.44 -31.10
CA ALA A 511 -13.21 14.31 -30.83
C ALA A 511 -13.30 15.42 -31.87
N TYR A 512 -14.50 15.96 -32.06
CA TYR A 512 -14.75 17.11 -32.90
C TYR A 512 -15.65 18.11 -32.16
N ASP A 513 -15.19 19.36 -32.03
CA ASP A 513 -15.90 20.45 -31.42
C ASP A 513 -16.56 21.32 -32.48
N PHE A 514 -17.90 21.46 -32.40
CA PHE A 514 -18.68 22.25 -33.33
C PHE A 514 -18.86 23.73 -32.93
N THR A 515 -18.46 24.05 -31.67
CA THR A 515 -18.71 25.38 -31.10
C THR A 515 -17.39 25.94 -30.53
N ASP A 516 -17.24 27.26 -30.67
CA ASP A 516 -16.17 27.97 -29.96
C ASP A 516 -16.53 28.02 -28.47
N ARG A 517 -15.66 27.52 -27.63
CA ARG A 517 -15.95 27.30 -26.21
C ARG A 517 -15.54 28.52 -25.36
N ALA A 518 -16.41 28.90 -24.44
CA ALA A 518 -16.08 29.91 -23.44
C ALA A 518 -15.01 29.41 -22.43
N VAL A 519 -14.98 28.10 -22.16
CA VAL A 519 -13.95 27.49 -21.32
C VAL A 519 -12.86 26.89 -22.16
N THR A 520 -11.67 27.44 -22.04
CA THR A 520 -10.49 26.93 -22.73
C THR A 520 -9.86 25.82 -21.89
N LEU A 521 -9.86 24.61 -22.41
CA LEU A 521 -9.04 23.53 -21.86
C LEU A 521 -7.55 23.89 -22.07
N ASP A 522 -6.69 23.38 -21.19
CA ASP A 522 -5.25 23.56 -21.29
C ASP A 522 -4.74 23.31 -22.71
N ILE A 523 -3.82 24.14 -23.19
CA ILE A 523 -3.22 24.04 -24.52
C ILE A 523 -2.62 22.65 -24.78
N ASN A 524 -2.18 21.97 -23.71
CA ASN A 524 -1.62 20.63 -23.76
C ASN A 524 -2.69 19.53 -23.67
N SER A 525 -3.95 19.87 -23.52
CA SER A 525 -5.03 18.88 -23.33
C SER A 525 -5.25 17.98 -24.55
N GLY A 526 -4.92 18.48 -25.75
CA GLY A 526 -5.20 17.81 -27.04
C GLY A 526 -6.59 18.08 -27.60
N TYR A 527 -7.41 18.85 -26.87
CA TYR A 527 -8.70 19.33 -27.35
C TYR A 527 -8.54 20.71 -28.02
N HIS A 528 -9.14 20.86 -29.18
CA HIS A 528 -9.10 22.09 -29.97
C HIS A 528 -10.49 22.42 -30.50
N HIS A 529 -10.69 23.63 -30.94
CA HIS A 529 -11.85 23.95 -31.78
C HIS A 529 -11.75 23.19 -33.11
N GLY A 530 -12.82 22.55 -33.55
CA GLY A 530 -12.80 21.59 -34.66
C GLY A 530 -12.30 20.22 -34.21
N ALA A 531 -11.45 19.60 -35.02
CA ALA A 531 -10.90 18.28 -34.71
C ALA A 531 -9.89 18.35 -33.57
N SER A 532 -9.97 17.43 -32.63
CA SER A 532 -8.97 17.20 -31.59
C SER A 532 -7.74 16.46 -32.15
N ASP A 533 -6.72 16.29 -31.32
CA ASP A 533 -5.66 15.32 -31.56
C ASP A 533 -6.25 13.90 -31.70
N TYR A 534 -5.53 12.99 -32.37
CA TYR A 534 -5.88 11.58 -32.41
C TYR A 534 -5.37 10.89 -31.16
N VAL A 535 -6.18 10.00 -30.60
CA VAL A 535 -5.78 9.15 -29.47
C VAL A 535 -5.85 7.69 -29.83
N GLY A 536 -4.88 6.93 -29.33
CA GLY A 536 -4.87 5.51 -29.55
C GLY A 536 -4.29 4.71 -28.40
N ARG A 537 -4.63 3.44 -28.43
CA ARG A 537 -4.08 2.44 -27.49
C ARG A 537 -3.80 1.15 -28.24
N ILE A 538 -2.66 0.55 -27.95
CA ILE A 538 -2.28 -0.79 -28.41
C ILE A 538 -1.91 -1.60 -27.19
N GLY A 539 -2.51 -2.78 -27.04
CA GLY A 539 -2.24 -3.69 -25.93
C GLY A 539 -2.04 -5.12 -26.41
N TYR A 540 -1.11 -5.83 -25.79
CA TYR A 540 -0.91 -7.25 -26.00
C TYR A 540 -0.50 -7.93 -24.70
N ASN A 541 -1.12 -9.09 -24.42
CA ASN A 541 -0.78 -9.93 -23.28
C ASN A 541 -0.76 -11.40 -23.73
N ASN A 542 0.39 -12.06 -23.61
CA ASN A 542 0.51 -13.48 -23.96
C ASN A 542 0.09 -14.44 -22.83
N ASN A 543 -0.43 -13.87 -21.71
CA ASN A 543 -0.91 -14.62 -20.54
C ASN A 543 0.15 -15.48 -19.83
N LYS A 544 1.43 -15.26 -20.13
CA LYS A 544 2.56 -16.00 -19.52
C LYS A 544 3.67 -15.09 -19.05
N TRP A 545 4.41 -14.51 -19.97
CA TRP A 545 5.64 -13.80 -19.67
C TRP A 545 5.76 -12.43 -20.34
N LEU A 546 4.81 -12.03 -21.21
CA LEU A 546 4.85 -10.75 -21.93
C LEU A 546 3.52 -10.02 -21.80
N ARG A 547 3.57 -8.79 -21.28
CA ARG A 547 2.49 -7.81 -21.34
C ARG A 547 3.06 -6.50 -21.79
N ILE A 548 2.51 -5.93 -22.85
CA ILE A 548 2.86 -4.60 -23.35
C ILE A 548 1.59 -3.78 -23.54
N SER A 549 1.69 -2.48 -23.29
CA SER A 549 0.64 -1.51 -23.59
C SER A 549 1.28 -0.19 -23.95
N SER A 550 0.76 0.43 -25.00
CA SER A 550 1.14 1.77 -25.43
C SER A 550 -0.12 2.59 -25.61
N ARG A 551 -0.17 3.77 -24.99
CA ARG A 551 -1.15 4.82 -25.22
C ARG A 551 -0.44 5.98 -25.88
N PHE A 552 -1.09 6.61 -26.84
CA PHE A 552 -0.48 7.73 -27.55
C PHE A 552 -1.51 8.76 -27.94
N ARG A 553 -1.03 9.99 -28.09
CA ARG A 553 -1.75 11.10 -28.68
C ARG A 553 -0.90 11.69 -29.77
N LEU A 554 -1.50 11.87 -30.96
CA LEU A 554 -0.87 12.41 -32.15
C LEU A 554 -1.55 13.72 -32.51
N ASP A 555 -0.75 14.69 -32.93
CA ASP A 555 -1.23 15.97 -33.45
C ASP A 555 -2.22 15.76 -34.59
N ARG A 556 -3.24 16.58 -34.67
CA ARG A 556 -4.30 16.48 -35.67
C ARG A 556 -3.83 16.86 -37.08
N ASP A 557 -2.85 17.78 -37.19
CA ASP A 557 -2.47 18.39 -38.46
C ASP A 557 -1.28 17.66 -39.12
N ASP A 558 -0.26 17.32 -38.35
CA ASP A 558 0.99 16.73 -38.84
C ASP A 558 1.26 15.30 -38.35
N ILE A 559 0.36 14.75 -37.50
CA ILE A 559 0.49 13.39 -36.88
C ILE A 559 1.76 13.25 -36.03
N SER A 560 2.37 14.37 -35.62
CA SER A 560 3.51 14.32 -34.71
C SER A 560 3.08 13.81 -33.33
N LEU A 561 3.99 13.12 -32.64
CA LEU A 561 3.73 12.59 -31.30
C LEU A 561 3.62 13.75 -30.31
N ARG A 562 2.52 13.80 -29.54
CA ARG A 562 2.25 14.78 -28.47
C ARG A 562 2.34 14.19 -27.09
N HIS A 563 1.94 12.93 -26.94
CA HIS A 563 1.99 12.21 -25.69
C HIS A 563 2.11 10.71 -25.95
N MET A 564 2.88 10.02 -25.12
CA MET A 564 3.03 8.58 -25.17
C MET A 564 3.29 7.99 -23.79
N GLU A 565 2.53 6.97 -23.43
CA GLU A 565 2.75 6.15 -22.26
C GLU A 565 2.96 4.70 -22.68
N ASN A 566 4.10 4.14 -22.35
CA ASN A 566 4.43 2.76 -22.63
C ASN A 566 4.59 1.99 -21.34
N THR A 567 4.07 0.79 -21.32
CA THR A 567 4.34 -0.19 -20.25
C THR A 567 4.73 -1.53 -20.88
N ALA A 568 5.75 -2.16 -20.33
CA ALA A 568 6.13 -3.50 -20.71
C ALA A 568 6.48 -4.30 -19.46
N PHE A 569 5.98 -5.52 -19.41
CA PHE A 569 6.36 -6.51 -18.39
C PHE A 569 6.81 -7.76 -19.12
N VAL A 570 8.05 -8.19 -18.82
CA VAL A 570 8.68 -9.36 -19.43
C VAL A 570 9.16 -10.28 -18.32
N GLY A 571 8.71 -11.52 -18.33
CA GLY A 571 9.12 -12.53 -17.36
C GLY A 571 7.99 -13.11 -16.52
N THR A 572 8.34 -13.60 -15.35
CA THR A 572 7.44 -14.14 -14.33
C THR A 572 7.49 -13.24 -13.09
N LEU A 573 6.66 -13.49 -12.07
CA LEU A 573 6.71 -12.74 -10.81
C LEU A 573 8.07 -12.85 -10.08
N GLN A 574 8.81 -13.91 -10.33
CA GLN A 574 10.12 -14.15 -9.72
C GLN A 574 11.27 -13.55 -10.53
N ASN A 575 11.20 -13.68 -11.87
CA ASN A 575 12.22 -13.21 -12.80
C ASN A 575 11.58 -12.30 -13.84
N PHE A 576 11.70 -10.99 -13.66
CA PHE A 576 11.00 -10.03 -14.49
C PHE A 576 11.82 -8.78 -14.78
N LEU A 577 11.46 -8.15 -15.88
CA LEU A 577 11.77 -6.78 -16.21
C LEU A 577 10.44 -6.04 -16.45
N ALA A 578 10.21 -4.98 -15.69
CA ALA A 578 9.07 -4.08 -15.84
C ALA A 578 9.60 -2.72 -16.31
N LEU A 579 9.04 -2.20 -17.39
CA LEU A 579 9.39 -0.92 -17.97
C LEU A 579 8.13 -0.06 -18.05
N GLY A 580 8.22 1.16 -17.54
CA GLY A 580 7.26 2.22 -17.76
C GLY A 580 8.00 3.37 -18.45
N HIS A 581 7.37 4.04 -19.40
CA HIS A 581 7.93 5.22 -20.06
C HIS A 581 6.80 6.20 -20.32
N ILE A 582 7.00 7.44 -19.94
CA ILE A 582 6.12 8.56 -20.27
C ILE A 582 6.92 9.60 -21.03
N TRP A 583 6.38 10.00 -22.17
CA TRP A 583 6.84 11.16 -22.91
C TRP A 583 5.65 12.07 -23.18
N SER A 584 5.79 13.36 -22.91
CA SER A 584 4.74 14.35 -23.13
C SER A 584 5.36 15.67 -23.52
N GLN A 585 4.95 16.19 -24.65
CA GLN A 585 5.27 17.54 -25.07
C GLN A 585 4.39 18.51 -24.30
N GLN A 586 5.00 19.47 -23.62
CA GLN A 586 4.28 20.52 -22.90
C GLN A 586 4.67 21.89 -23.44
N PHE A 587 3.66 22.66 -23.79
CA PHE A 587 3.81 24.05 -24.17
C PHE A 587 3.55 24.93 -22.95
N ALA A 588 4.46 25.85 -22.64
CA ALA A 588 4.23 26.85 -21.58
C ALA A 588 3.51 28.06 -22.20
N GLU A 589 2.42 28.49 -21.61
CA GLU A 589 1.63 29.64 -22.10
C GLU A 589 2.43 30.96 -22.16
N THR A 590 3.48 31.10 -21.36
CA THR A 590 4.18 32.39 -21.17
C THR A 590 5.64 32.41 -21.60
N GLN A 591 6.26 31.30 -21.97
CA GLN A 591 7.66 31.25 -22.43
C GLN A 591 7.87 30.14 -23.46
N ALA A 592 8.61 30.45 -24.52
CA ALA A 592 8.99 29.53 -25.59
C ALA A 592 9.96 28.38 -25.17
N ARG A 593 9.81 27.83 -23.98
CA ARG A 593 10.55 26.67 -23.51
C ARG A 593 9.62 25.46 -23.49
N GLU A 594 9.89 24.53 -24.36
CA GLU A 594 9.32 23.19 -24.30
C GLU A 594 9.82 22.50 -23.01
N ASN A 595 8.92 22.29 -22.07
CA ASN A 595 9.18 21.46 -20.90
C ASN A 595 8.68 20.04 -21.17
N ASN A 596 9.39 19.31 -22.02
CA ASN A 596 9.02 17.92 -22.31
C ASN A 596 9.26 17.06 -21.09
N ILE A 597 8.22 16.33 -20.67
CA ILE A 597 8.35 15.23 -19.72
C ILE A 597 8.88 14.03 -20.49
N ASN A 598 9.98 13.46 -20.02
CA ASN A 598 10.54 12.24 -20.60
C ASN A 598 11.17 11.41 -19.48
N GLU A 599 10.38 10.47 -18.96
CA GLU A 599 10.77 9.70 -17.78
C GLU A 599 10.56 8.21 -18.02
N ALA A 600 11.48 7.42 -17.48
CA ALA A 600 11.38 5.97 -17.48
C ALA A 600 11.33 5.42 -16.04
N VAL A 601 10.43 4.49 -15.80
CA VAL A 601 10.38 3.69 -14.58
C VAL A 601 10.82 2.28 -14.91
N ILE A 602 11.83 1.80 -14.22
CA ILE A 602 12.40 0.47 -14.48
C ILE A 602 12.33 -0.34 -13.20
N GLY A 603 11.76 -1.54 -13.30
CA GLY A 603 11.74 -2.52 -12.21
C GLY A 603 12.32 -3.84 -12.69
N ALA A 604 13.22 -4.44 -11.93
CA ALA A 604 13.80 -5.74 -12.24
C ALA A 604 13.79 -6.66 -11.03
N GLY A 605 13.50 -7.91 -11.27
CA GLY A 605 13.58 -8.97 -10.27
C GLY A 605 14.26 -10.19 -10.83
N LEU A 606 15.18 -10.77 -10.06
CA LEU A 606 15.91 -11.96 -10.43
C LEU A 606 15.97 -12.91 -9.22
N GLN A 607 15.42 -14.09 -9.36
CA GLN A 607 15.57 -15.17 -8.39
C GLN A 607 16.82 -15.96 -8.76
N LEU A 608 17.92 -15.71 -8.02
CA LEU A 608 19.22 -16.35 -8.27
C LEU A 608 19.24 -17.82 -7.85
N SER A 609 18.47 -18.13 -6.81
CA SER A 609 18.25 -19.49 -6.30
C SER A 609 16.92 -19.51 -5.51
N PRO A 610 16.43 -20.65 -5.04
CA PRO A 610 15.24 -20.69 -4.19
C PRO A 610 15.30 -19.76 -2.97
N ARG A 611 16.52 -19.44 -2.51
CA ARG A 611 16.77 -18.61 -1.30
C ARG A 611 17.23 -17.19 -1.61
N TRP A 612 17.86 -16.94 -2.76
CA TRP A 612 18.42 -15.63 -3.11
C TRP A 612 17.60 -14.91 -4.15
N ALA A 613 17.23 -13.66 -3.86
CA ALA A 613 16.55 -12.78 -4.79
C ALA A 613 17.26 -11.43 -4.88
N LEU A 614 17.41 -10.92 -6.11
CA LEU A 614 17.83 -9.57 -6.39
C LEU A 614 16.60 -8.77 -6.87
N ARG A 615 16.42 -7.57 -6.35
CA ARG A 615 15.37 -6.64 -6.78
C ARG A 615 15.99 -5.28 -7.01
N TRP A 616 15.54 -4.63 -8.08
CA TRP A 616 15.96 -3.27 -8.37
C TRP A 616 14.79 -2.49 -8.97
N ASN A 617 14.66 -1.20 -8.60
CA ASN A 617 13.74 -0.27 -9.23
C ASN A 617 14.37 1.11 -9.33
N GLY A 618 13.94 1.91 -10.32
CA GLY A 618 14.43 3.26 -10.49
C GLY A 618 13.51 4.11 -11.35
N ILE A 619 13.54 5.42 -11.11
CA ILE A 619 12.90 6.45 -11.93
C ILE A 619 14.01 7.27 -12.55
N TYR A 620 14.10 7.24 -13.86
CA TYR A 620 15.14 7.90 -14.65
C TYR A 620 14.52 9.04 -15.48
N ASN A 621 14.99 10.24 -15.27
CA ASN A 621 14.63 11.37 -16.11
C ASN A 621 15.54 11.40 -17.34
N MET A 622 14.97 11.08 -18.50
CA MET A 622 15.70 10.98 -19.76
C MET A 622 16.08 12.36 -20.34
N THR A 623 15.42 13.43 -19.89
CA THR A 623 15.71 14.81 -20.35
C THR A 623 17.00 15.33 -19.75
N ILE A 624 17.22 15.10 -18.45
CA ILE A 624 18.42 15.56 -17.73
C ILE A 624 19.49 14.46 -17.61
N GLY A 625 19.16 13.20 -17.92
CA GLY A 625 20.10 12.09 -17.90
C GLY A 625 20.42 11.56 -16.50
N GLU A 626 19.51 11.72 -15.54
CA GLU A 626 19.77 11.37 -14.13
C GLU A 626 18.63 10.52 -13.52
N PHE A 627 18.96 9.69 -12.54
CA PHE A 627 17.96 9.03 -11.73
C PHE A 627 17.40 10.01 -10.68
N HIS A 628 16.09 10.15 -10.64
CA HIS A 628 15.43 10.81 -9.51
C HIS A 628 15.52 9.98 -8.24
N ARG A 629 15.32 8.69 -8.38
CA ARG A 629 15.42 7.71 -7.31
C ARG A 629 15.74 6.34 -7.88
N HIS A 630 16.59 5.59 -7.19
CA HIS A 630 16.73 4.17 -7.45
C HIS A 630 16.99 3.39 -6.17
N THR A 631 16.51 2.16 -6.13
CA THR A 631 16.63 1.26 -5.00
C THR A 631 17.04 -0.11 -5.51
N GLY A 632 18.05 -0.70 -4.91
CA GLY A 632 18.48 -2.07 -5.19
C GLY A 632 18.60 -2.86 -3.90
N GLY A 633 18.22 -4.14 -3.92
CA GLY A 633 18.31 -4.99 -2.74
C GLY A 633 18.63 -6.43 -3.09
N LEU A 634 19.50 -7.02 -2.27
CA LEU A 634 19.78 -8.45 -2.25
C LEU A 634 19.08 -9.04 -1.04
N PHE A 635 18.26 -10.05 -1.26
CA PHE A 635 17.43 -10.70 -0.26
C PHE A 635 17.81 -12.18 -0.20
N TYR A 636 18.00 -12.66 1.02
CA TYR A 636 18.20 -14.07 1.29
C TYR A 636 17.15 -14.55 2.27
N GLU A 637 16.40 -15.58 1.92
CA GLU A 637 15.40 -16.22 2.76
C GLU A 637 15.79 -17.67 3.05
N HIS A 638 16.00 -17.95 4.31
CA HIS A 638 16.20 -19.27 4.86
C HIS A 638 15.03 -19.63 5.78
N PRO A 639 14.66 -20.90 5.97
CA PRO A 639 13.63 -21.25 6.94
C PRO A 639 13.88 -20.69 8.35
N CYS A 640 15.13 -20.56 8.74
CA CYS A 640 15.57 -20.17 10.07
C CYS A 640 15.94 -18.68 10.24
N TYR A 641 16.18 -17.96 9.18
CA TYR A 641 16.54 -16.53 9.21
C TYR A 641 16.37 -15.88 7.86
N TYR A 642 16.31 -14.56 7.87
CA TYR A 642 16.37 -13.76 6.65
C TYR A 642 17.48 -12.72 6.75
N LEU A 643 18.00 -12.36 5.58
CA LEU A 643 19.01 -11.33 5.42
C LEU A 643 18.59 -10.43 4.26
N SER A 644 18.65 -9.12 4.45
CA SER A 644 18.57 -8.19 3.34
C SER A 644 19.65 -7.12 3.41
N VAL A 645 20.16 -6.77 2.23
CA VAL A 645 21.03 -5.63 2.02
C VAL A 645 20.38 -4.74 0.98
N GLU A 646 19.97 -3.57 1.39
CA GLU A 646 19.26 -2.63 0.55
C GLU A 646 20.05 -1.33 0.40
N TYR A 647 20.17 -0.86 -0.82
CA TYR A 647 20.72 0.43 -1.19
C TYR A 647 19.64 1.29 -1.81
N ARG A 648 19.52 2.53 -1.38
CA ARG A 648 18.63 3.52 -1.93
C ARG A 648 19.34 4.84 -2.14
N HIS A 649 19.13 5.43 -3.31
CA HIS A 649 19.58 6.78 -3.63
C HIS A 649 18.39 7.60 -4.10
N ASP A 650 18.26 8.81 -3.56
CA ASP A 650 17.19 9.74 -3.85
C ASP A 650 17.80 11.12 -4.13
N ASN A 651 17.58 11.65 -5.33
CA ASN A 651 18.07 12.96 -5.76
C ASN A 651 17.06 14.10 -5.50
N ALA A 652 15.98 13.83 -4.76
CA ALA A 652 14.99 14.87 -4.46
C ALA A 652 15.63 16.06 -3.76
N ILE A 653 15.31 17.25 -4.24
CA ILE A 653 15.70 18.54 -3.62
C ILE A 653 14.43 19.14 -3.02
N LYS A 654 14.45 19.41 -1.71
CA LYS A 654 13.31 20.01 -1.01
C LYS A 654 13.82 20.99 0.07
N GLY A 655 13.75 22.28 -0.21
CA GLY A 655 14.38 23.29 0.63
C GLY A 655 15.88 23.08 0.75
N ASP A 656 16.42 23.02 1.96
CA ASP A 656 17.83 22.73 2.23
C ASP A 656 18.15 21.21 2.18
N TYR A 657 17.15 20.38 1.92
CA TYR A 657 17.34 18.94 1.77
C TYR A 657 17.77 18.61 0.34
N VAL A 658 18.99 18.17 0.21
CA VAL A 658 19.57 17.67 -1.04
C VAL A 658 19.78 16.20 -0.90
N GLY A 659 19.08 15.39 -1.68
CA GLY A 659 19.21 13.96 -1.85
C GLY A 659 19.73 13.11 -0.70
N ASN A 660 19.37 11.87 -0.61
CA ASN A 660 19.86 10.97 0.43
C ASN A 660 20.32 9.63 -0.15
N THR A 661 21.42 9.13 0.36
CA THR A 661 21.87 7.76 0.11
C THR A 661 21.73 6.96 1.38
N THR A 662 21.04 5.84 1.30
CA THR A 662 20.75 4.96 2.42
C THR A 662 21.27 3.56 2.10
N PHE A 663 22.01 2.98 3.04
CA PHE A 663 22.28 1.55 3.09
C PHE A 663 21.56 0.97 4.30
N GLN A 664 20.84 -0.10 4.10
CA GLN A 664 20.16 -0.80 5.17
C GLN A 664 20.53 -2.28 5.14
N PHE A 665 20.96 -2.77 6.28
CA PHE A 665 21.19 -4.18 6.53
C PHE A 665 20.15 -4.64 7.54
N ARG A 666 19.40 -5.68 7.20
CA ARG A 666 18.45 -6.32 8.10
C ARG A 666 18.81 -7.79 8.23
N PHE A 667 18.87 -8.24 9.45
CA PHE A 667 18.95 -9.64 9.82
C PHE A 667 17.82 -9.95 10.79
N GLY A 668 17.11 -11.03 10.59
CA GLY A 668 16.08 -11.47 11.52
C GLY A 668 16.03 -12.99 11.60
N MET A 669 15.76 -13.48 12.79
CA MET A 669 15.53 -14.91 13.01
C MET A 669 14.12 -15.27 12.58
N SER A 670 13.97 -16.47 12.04
CA SER A 670 12.68 -17.06 11.69
C SER A 670 12.53 -18.35 12.49
N ILE A 671 11.37 -18.54 13.08
CA ILE A 671 10.99 -19.77 13.78
C ILE A 671 9.71 -20.26 13.13
N ASP A 672 9.71 -21.47 12.55
CA ASP A 672 8.60 -22.03 11.78
C ASP A 672 8.00 -21.07 10.74
N GLY A 673 8.85 -20.32 10.04
CA GLY A 673 8.45 -19.33 9.04
C GLY A 673 7.84 -18.05 9.59
N GLN A 674 7.77 -17.87 10.91
CA GLN A 674 7.43 -16.60 11.55
C GLN A 674 8.69 -15.75 11.76
N ARG A 675 8.66 -14.50 11.37
CA ARG A 675 9.76 -13.55 11.53
C ARG A 675 9.65 -12.86 12.90
N TYR A 676 10.72 -12.86 13.66
CA TYR A 676 10.86 -12.24 14.99
C TYR A 676 11.79 -11.05 14.94
#